data_d9b43ebe371f4e4f05e7a8fdb2968a05
#
_entry.id   d9b43ebe371f4e4f05e7a8fdb2968a05
#
_cell.length_a   1.000
_cell.length_b   1.000
_cell.length_c   1.000
_cell.angle_alpha   90.00
_cell.angle_beta   90.00
_cell.angle_gamma   90.00
#
_symmetry.space_group_name_H-M   'P 1'
#
loop_
_entity.id
_entity.type
_entity.pdbx_description
1 polymer ?
#
loop_
_entity_poly.entity_id
_entity_poly.type
_entity_poly.pdbx_seq_one_letter_code
_entity_poly.pdbx_strand_id
1 'polypeptide(L)'
;MVIIQTTLCLKLTNIRHFVNISKNEIRNELTHMSKRTYHQFTLDPFQEEALDAIDAGKSVIVAAPTGTGKTLVADYLIEKAMNEHLRVIYTAPIKALSNQKYRDFKAQFGEEAVGIMTGDVVLNPTAPLLIMTTEVFRNQVITEDPNLEFVSHIIFDEIHWLNDEERGTVWEESIILAPTKMKLLGLSATIANAQHLVDWIKSIRHEDVALIEESKRVVPLEYYYYTKDTGLVDYDQLWHYYRQKLKDRINDDNPFGPTTHLDLIRAIQREHLPALFFVFSRKQCGVKAMELSMIANYLNSPERRIVENKFLALFGPEIDWSSSTRQLKRLCSKGIAYHHAGLLPSQKVVVEELFLERLIKVLYCTETFSVGINYPVKAVCFDSLSKYDGHNFRALANHEFFQMSGRAGRRGLDEKGYSFAVVDLAYMEKSPPPKFQLNRLEPLTSQFRLTYNTVLNLTATLKQDQIETYFQKSFAAYSYQLSSKHLHTELIQIQEQLEGAQHHLCEAVGTFTCPLKHHPKRKEFEKIKKAYKALGPRKQTRVYGREMARKIKAWDKLLSLSPKSCPSARQDSCKDHSKSYLAMQQRSKELQTAIAGLPEENAFLLEFEHKKTHLRQIGYLRDDELLPRGTCASRIYVQELLVTELIYSDIFAQIDDDQLNALLSSVDFEARKNDVFLRTAVFDIAPVKEIYEYIQSICGEDSVRYDPRVAGITYAWSQGSTFVEIQALCNLDEGDIISVFRRTIDLLRQMREATSDSLLRTRLKACMTKLDRDEAAIMEL
;
A
#
# COMPACT_ATOMS: atom_id res chain seq x y z
N MET A 1 -27.82 -0.30 -44.39
CA MET A 1 -27.20 0.19 -43.14
C MET A 1 -25.99 1.10 -43.39
N VAL A 2 -25.21 0.93 -44.42
CA VAL A 2 -24.04 1.79 -44.76
C VAL A 2 -24.42 3.19 -45.27
N ILE A 3 -25.58 3.36 -45.88
CA ILE A 3 -26.04 4.63 -46.47
C ILE A 3 -26.57 5.61 -45.41
N ILE A 4 -27.02 5.11 -44.26
CA ILE A 4 -27.52 5.96 -43.14
C ILE A 4 -26.39 6.56 -42.30
N GLN A 5 -25.25 5.89 -42.21
CA GLN A 5 -24.05 6.40 -41.50
C GLN A 5 -23.38 7.56 -42.25
N THR A 6 -23.35 7.54 -43.55
CA THR A 6 -22.70 8.59 -44.38
C THR A 6 -23.51 9.90 -44.39
N THR A 7 -24.84 9.81 -44.28
CA THR A 7 -25.71 11.01 -44.29
C THR A 7 -25.73 11.73 -42.93
N LEU A 8 -25.44 11.02 -41.81
CA LEU A 8 -25.27 11.62 -40.47
C LEU A 8 -23.94 12.35 -40.32
N CYS A 9 -22.83 11.79 -40.88
CA CYS A 9 -21.52 12.45 -40.83
C CYS A 9 -21.47 13.77 -41.65
N LEU A 10 -22.21 13.87 -42.77
CA LEU A 10 -22.24 15.09 -43.61
C LEU A 10 -23.10 16.20 -43.02
N LYS A 11 -24.08 15.90 -42.14
CA LYS A 11 -24.84 16.92 -41.42
C LYS A 11 -24.14 17.48 -40.19
N LEU A 12 -23.16 16.77 -39.62
CA LEU A 12 -22.40 17.21 -38.44
C LEU A 12 -21.22 18.13 -38.79
N THR A 13 -20.80 18.20 -40.05
CA THR A 13 -19.70 19.09 -40.50
C THR A 13 -20.18 20.53 -40.77
N ASN A 14 -21.47 20.78 -40.94
CA ASN A 14 -22.03 22.10 -41.21
C ASN A 14 -22.62 22.85 -40.00
N ILE A 15 -22.54 22.28 -38.79
CA ILE A 15 -23.05 22.90 -37.55
C ILE A 15 -21.86 23.37 -36.64
N ARG A 16 -20.69 23.60 -37.19
CA ARG A 16 -19.56 24.13 -36.42
C ARG A 16 -19.68 25.61 -35.99
N HIS A 17 -20.79 26.24 -36.20
CA HIS A 17 -20.97 27.69 -35.87
C HIS A 17 -22.05 28.02 -34.86
N PHE A 18 -22.78 27.05 -34.31
CA PHE A 18 -23.67 27.31 -33.18
C PHE A 18 -23.65 26.18 -32.19
N VAL A 19 -23.38 26.56 -30.93
CA VAL A 19 -23.45 25.79 -29.69
C VAL A 19 -22.17 25.03 -29.30
N ASN A 20 -21.47 25.57 -28.32
CA ASN A 20 -20.51 24.93 -27.47
C ASN A 20 -21.20 23.88 -26.58
N ILE A 21 -21.63 22.77 -27.17
CA ILE A 21 -22.13 21.63 -26.42
C ILE A 21 -20.94 20.87 -25.90
N SER A 22 -20.76 20.81 -24.57
CA SER A 22 -19.68 20.08 -23.93
C SER A 22 -19.83 18.57 -24.24
N LYS A 23 -18.71 17.85 -24.32
CA LYS A 23 -18.72 16.38 -24.48
C LYS A 23 -19.62 15.66 -23.47
N ASN A 24 -19.93 16.29 -22.34
CA ASN A 24 -20.81 15.77 -21.31
C ASN A 24 -22.30 15.88 -21.65
N GLU A 25 -22.72 16.85 -22.46
CA GLU A 25 -24.13 16.98 -22.89
C GLU A 25 -24.48 15.96 -23.97
N ILE A 26 -23.55 15.68 -24.89
CA ILE A 26 -23.73 14.61 -25.90
C ILE A 26 -23.79 13.23 -25.23
N ARG A 27 -23.06 13.03 -24.13
CA ARG A 27 -23.08 11.80 -23.35
C ARG A 27 -24.42 11.61 -22.60
N ASN A 28 -25.10 12.70 -22.20
CA ASN A 28 -26.39 12.65 -21.52
C ASN A 28 -27.57 12.42 -22.46
N GLU A 29 -27.51 12.80 -23.73
CA GLU A 29 -28.58 12.54 -24.71
C GLU A 29 -28.56 11.13 -25.31
N LEU A 30 -27.40 10.41 -25.24
CA LEU A 30 -27.30 9.01 -25.63
C LEU A 30 -27.75 8.02 -24.53
N THR A 31 -28.14 8.50 -23.35
CA THR A 31 -28.49 7.66 -22.18
C THR A 31 -29.98 7.22 -22.16
N HIS A 32 -30.71 7.29 -23.24
CA HIS A 32 -32.06 6.67 -23.37
C HIS A 32 -32.05 5.27 -24.02
N MET A 33 -30.89 4.60 -24.13
CA MET A 33 -30.84 3.16 -24.39
C MET A 33 -31.14 2.41 -23.09
N SER A 34 -31.92 1.36 -23.14
CA SER A 34 -32.28 0.50 -22.01
C SER A 34 -31.05 0.17 -21.17
N LYS A 35 -31.04 0.60 -19.90
CA LYS A 35 -29.96 0.29 -18.96
C LYS A 35 -29.79 -1.23 -18.88
N ARG A 36 -28.55 -1.70 -19.12
CA ARG A 36 -28.22 -3.13 -18.98
C ARG A 36 -28.41 -3.55 -17.52
N THR A 37 -28.97 -4.71 -17.31
CA THR A 37 -29.12 -5.30 -15.98
C THR A 37 -28.30 -6.57 -15.88
N TYR A 38 -27.73 -6.81 -14.71
CA TYR A 38 -27.07 -8.06 -14.37
C TYR A 38 -27.67 -8.57 -13.05
N HIS A 39 -28.28 -9.74 -13.09
CA HIS A 39 -29.19 -10.21 -12.03
C HIS A 39 -30.25 -9.13 -11.72
N GLN A 40 -30.36 -8.73 -10.44
CA GLN A 40 -31.31 -7.71 -9.98
C GLN A 40 -30.75 -6.29 -10.01
N PHE A 41 -29.48 -6.11 -10.44
CA PHE A 41 -28.82 -4.81 -10.41
C PHE A 41 -28.87 -4.12 -11.76
N THR A 42 -29.26 -2.86 -11.77
CA THR A 42 -29.05 -1.97 -12.91
C THR A 42 -27.59 -1.53 -12.91
N LEU A 43 -26.88 -1.73 -14.02
CA LEU A 43 -25.47 -1.43 -14.13
C LEU A 43 -25.22 0.07 -14.19
N ASP A 44 -24.14 0.52 -13.57
CA ASP A 44 -23.59 1.85 -13.76
C ASP A 44 -22.81 1.88 -15.10
N PRO A 45 -22.64 3.04 -15.74
CA PRO A 45 -21.96 3.12 -17.06
C PRO A 45 -20.57 2.51 -17.10
N PHE A 46 -19.78 2.68 -16.05
CA PHE A 46 -18.44 2.09 -15.97
C PHE A 46 -18.49 0.56 -15.86
N GLN A 47 -19.54 0.01 -15.22
CA GLN A 47 -19.75 -1.44 -15.14
C GLN A 47 -20.13 -1.98 -16.52
N GLU A 48 -21.06 -1.33 -17.24
CA GLU A 48 -21.41 -1.73 -18.61
C GLU A 48 -20.17 -1.74 -19.52
N GLU A 49 -19.35 -0.69 -19.47
CA GLU A 49 -18.11 -0.57 -20.25
C GLU A 49 -17.10 -1.69 -19.88
N ALA A 50 -16.99 -2.03 -18.59
CA ALA A 50 -16.13 -3.12 -18.13
C ALA A 50 -16.62 -4.50 -18.63
N LEU A 51 -17.92 -4.75 -18.57
CA LEU A 51 -18.51 -5.98 -19.07
C LEU A 51 -18.36 -6.11 -20.59
N ASP A 52 -18.56 -5.03 -21.33
CA ASP A 52 -18.35 -5.01 -22.79
C ASP A 52 -16.90 -5.29 -23.17
N ALA A 53 -15.94 -4.77 -22.39
CA ALA A 53 -14.53 -5.06 -22.60
C ALA A 53 -14.19 -6.55 -22.30
N ILE A 54 -14.78 -7.14 -21.26
CA ILE A 54 -14.66 -8.57 -20.94
C ILE A 54 -15.29 -9.41 -22.07
N ASP A 55 -16.46 -9.01 -22.56
CA ASP A 55 -17.14 -9.71 -23.66
C ASP A 55 -16.33 -9.66 -24.97
N ALA A 56 -15.58 -8.59 -25.17
CA ALA A 56 -14.62 -8.46 -26.27
C ALA A 56 -13.32 -9.25 -26.09
N GLY A 57 -13.15 -10.01 -24.99
CA GLY A 57 -11.98 -10.82 -24.70
C GLY A 57 -10.73 -10.03 -24.33
N LYS A 58 -10.89 -8.80 -23.84
CA LYS A 58 -9.78 -7.94 -23.39
C LYS A 58 -9.42 -8.22 -21.95
N SER A 59 -8.15 -7.97 -21.58
CA SER A 59 -7.80 -7.72 -20.19
C SER A 59 -8.34 -6.36 -19.74
N VAL A 60 -8.74 -6.21 -18.48
CA VAL A 60 -9.44 -5.02 -18.00
C VAL A 60 -8.85 -4.55 -16.67
N ILE A 61 -8.60 -3.26 -16.56
CA ILE A 61 -8.30 -2.60 -15.27
C ILE A 61 -9.45 -1.67 -14.93
N VAL A 62 -10.06 -1.90 -13.77
CA VAL A 62 -11.15 -1.06 -13.23
C VAL A 62 -10.61 -0.23 -12.07
N ALA A 63 -10.48 1.06 -12.27
CA ALA A 63 -10.08 2.03 -11.24
C ALA A 63 -11.29 2.87 -10.81
N ALA A 64 -11.86 2.56 -9.64
CA ALA A 64 -13.06 3.22 -9.18
C ALA A 64 -13.10 3.32 -7.64
N PRO A 65 -13.75 4.33 -7.05
CA PRO A 65 -13.81 4.51 -5.60
C PRO A 65 -14.38 3.28 -4.88
N THR A 66 -14.03 3.11 -3.61
CA THR A 66 -14.60 2.07 -2.77
C THR A 66 -16.12 2.25 -2.64
N GLY A 67 -16.87 1.14 -2.70
CA GLY A 67 -18.33 1.16 -2.60
C GLY A 67 -19.09 1.46 -3.91
N THR A 68 -18.41 1.53 -5.06
CA THR A 68 -19.05 1.70 -6.37
C THR A 68 -19.56 0.39 -6.98
N GLY A 69 -19.23 -0.77 -6.39
CA GLY A 69 -19.66 -2.08 -6.90
C GLY A 69 -18.71 -2.70 -7.94
N LYS A 70 -17.40 -2.48 -7.81
CA LYS A 70 -16.37 -3.14 -8.64
C LYS A 70 -16.45 -4.67 -8.63
N THR A 71 -16.83 -5.25 -7.48
CA THR A 71 -16.97 -6.70 -7.31
C THR A 71 -17.94 -7.31 -8.32
N LEU A 72 -19.00 -6.60 -8.70
CA LEU A 72 -19.97 -7.05 -9.70
C LEU A 72 -19.31 -7.37 -11.06
N VAL A 73 -18.25 -6.65 -11.43
CA VAL A 73 -17.49 -6.92 -12.67
C VAL A 73 -16.76 -8.25 -12.54
N ALA A 74 -16.19 -8.56 -11.34
CA ALA A 74 -15.59 -9.86 -11.08
C ALA A 74 -16.62 -10.98 -11.07
N ASP A 75 -17.78 -10.78 -10.42
CA ASP A 75 -18.87 -11.74 -10.37
C ASP A 75 -19.34 -12.12 -11.79
N TYR A 76 -19.49 -11.11 -12.66
CA TYR A 76 -19.82 -11.33 -14.07
C TYR A 76 -18.77 -12.17 -14.81
N LEU A 77 -17.48 -11.81 -14.66
CA LEU A 77 -16.39 -12.56 -15.30
C LEU A 77 -16.36 -14.03 -14.83
N ILE A 78 -16.51 -14.25 -13.52
CA ILE A 78 -16.51 -15.58 -12.92
C ILE A 78 -17.68 -16.39 -13.48
N GLU A 79 -18.91 -15.85 -13.43
CA GLU A 79 -20.10 -16.55 -13.94
C GLU A 79 -19.99 -16.89 -15.42
N LYS A 80 -19.51 -15.93 -16.24
CA LYS A 80 -19.28 -16.14 -17.66
C LYS A 80 -18.27 -17.27 -17.90
N ALA A 81 -17.12 -17.22 -17.25
CA ALA A 81 -16.07 -18.23 -17.41
C ALA A 81 -16.55 -19.62 -16.96
N MET A 82 -17.28 -19.72 -15.86
CA MET A 82 -17.84 -20.98 -15.38
C MET A 82 -18.88 -21.56 -16.36
N ASN A 83 -19.72 -20.72 -16.96
CA ASN A 83 -20.67 -21.15 -17.99
C ASN A 83 -19.99 -21.65 -19.24
N GLU A 84 -18.77 -21.15 -19.55
CA GLU A 84 -17.91 -21.58 -20.64
C GLU A 84 -17.00 -22.77 -20.25
N HIS A 85 -17.17 -23.32 -19.03
CA HIS A 85 -16.31 -24.39 -18.44
C HIS A 85 -14.83 -24.00 -18.35
N LEU A 86 -14.55 -22.72 -18.16
CA LEU A 86 -13.22 -22.18 -18.00
C LEU A 86 -12.89 -22.01 -16.51
N ARG A 87 -11.60 -22.10 -16.18
CA ARG A 87 -11.11 -21.97 -14.83
C ARG A 87 -10.64 -20.54 -14.55
N VAL A 88 -10.98 -20.01 -13.37
CA VAL A 88 -10.64 -18.66 -12.92
C VAL A 88 -9.88 -18.70 -11.60
N ILE A 89 -8.85 -17.89 -11.49
CA ILE A 89 -8.19 -17.60 -10.21
C ILE A 89 -8.59 -16.21 -9.74
N TYR A 90 -8.99 -16.10 -8.46
CA TYR A 90 -9.25 -14.82 -7.79
C TYR A 90 -8.20 -14.59 -6.72
N THR A 91 -7.37 -13.56 -6.87
CA THR A 91 -6.37 -13.23 -5.86
C THR A 91 -6.80 -12.05 -5.00
N ALA A 92 -6.47 -12.13 -3.71
CA ALA A 92 -6.71 -11.07 -2.74
C ALA A 92 -5.44 -10.75 -1.93
N PRO A 93 -5.27 -9.49 -1.47
CA PRO A 93 -4.04 -9.07 -0.78
C PRO A 93 -3.83 -9.68 0.59
N ILE A 94 -4.88 -10.13 1.25
CA ILE A 94 -4.82 -10.65 2.62
C ILE A 94 -5.71 -11.90 2.81
N LYS A 95 -5.27 -12.80 3.70
CA LYS A 95 -5.98 -14.05 4.02
C LYS A 95 -7.44 -13.81 4.45
N ALA A 96 -7.71 -12.78 5.25
CA ALA A 96 -9.05 -12.45 5.71
C ALA A 96 -10.02 -12.16 4.55
N LEU A 97 -9.55 -11.43 3.53
CA LEU A 97 -10.34 -11.16 2.33
C LEU A 97 -10.53 -12.43 1.50
N SER A 98 -9.49 -13.26 1.35
CA SER A 98 -9.59 -14.55 0.66
C SER A 98 -10.65 -15.44 1.32
N ASN A 99 -10.64 -15.54 2.65
CA ASN A 99 -11.62 -16.32 3.41
C ASN A 99 -13.05 -15.75 3.28
N GLN A 100 -13.21 -14.44 3.29
CA GLN A 100 -14.51 -13.81 3.06
C GLN A 100 -15.02 -14.12 1.65
N LYS A 101 -14.18 -13.93 0.63
CA LYS A 101 -14.53 -14.20 -0.77
C LYS A 101 -14.87 -15.69 -0.98
N TYR A 102 -14.13 -16.58 -0.33
CA TYR A 102 -14.44 -18.00 -0.36
C TYR A 102 -15.85 -18.30 0.17
N ARG A 103 -16.22 -17.74 1.32
CA ARG A 103 -17.57 -17.90 1.88
C ARG A 103 -18.65 -17.31 0.98
N ASP A 104 -18.40 -16.09 0.46
CA ASP A 104 -19.35 -15.38 -0.40
C ASP A 104 -19.60 -16.19 -1.70
N PHE A 105 -18.53 -16.61 -2.37
CA PHE A 105 -18.63 -17.38 -3.62
C PHE A 105 -19.11 -18.82 -3.40
N LYS A 106 -18.74 -19.47 -2.29
CA LYS A 106 -19.29 -20.78 -1.91
C LYS A 106 -20.81 -20.73 -1.74
N ALA A 107 -21.32 -19.65 -1.13
CA ALA A 107 -22.76 -19.43 -1.00
C ALA A 107 -23.45 -19.18 -2.35
N GLN A 108 -22.75 -18.55 -3.30
CA GLN A 108 -23.29 -18.17 -4.62
C GLN A 108 -23.21 -19.31 -5.64
N PHE A 109 -22.07 -20.02 -5.72
CA PHE A 109 -21.78 -21.00 -6.76
C PHE A 109 -21.77 -22.46 -6.28
N GLY A 110 -21.86 -22.69 -4.98
CA GLY A 110 -21.82 -24.03 -4.37
C GLY A 110 -20.39 -24.45 -3.98
N GLU A 111 -20.32 -25.43 -3.08
CA GLU A 111 -19.08 -25.89 -2.46
C GLU A 111 -18.12 -26.58 -3.44
N GLU A 112 -18.65 -27.37 -4.38
CA GLU A 112 -17.84 -28.08 -5.37
C GLU A 112 -17.19 -27.15 -6.41
N ALA A 113 -17.81 -26.00 -6.66
CA ALA A 113 -17.35 -25.05 -7.67
C ALA A 113 -16.25 -24.11 -7.18
N VAL A 114 -16.04 -24.01 -5.87
CA VAL A 114 -15.16 -23.02 -5.27
C VAL A 114 -14.09 -23.69 -4.42
N GLY A 115 -12.84 -23.29 -4.64
CA GLY A 115 -11.70 -23.70 -3.84
C GLY A 115 -10.99 -22.53 -3.20
N ILE A 116 -10.16 -22.78 -2.20
CA ILE A 116 -9.31 -21.80 -1.56
C ILE A 116 -7.91 -22.36 -1.36
N MET A 117 -6.89 -21.51 -1.63
CA MET A 117 -5.49 -21.81 -1.38
C MET A 117 -4.80 -20.58 -0.77
N THR A 118 -4.46 -20.70 0.49
CA THR A 118 -3.68 -19.70 1.24
C THR A 118 -2.48 -20.39 1.88
N GLY A 119 -1.59 -19.65 2.52
CA GLY A 119 -0.46 -20.27 3.26
C GLY A 119 -0.91 -21.29 4.30
N ASP A 120 -2.11 -21.14 4.87
CA ASP A 120 -2.60 -21.97 5.97
C ASP A 120 -3.59 -23.07 5.51
N VAL A 121 -4.37 -22.80 4.45
CA VAL A 121 -5.52 -23.62 4.05
C VAL A 121 -5.45 -23.96 2.57
N VAL A 122 -5.68 -25.22 2.25
CA VAL A 122 -5.85 -25.71 0.88
C VAL A 122 -7.10 -26.61 0.85
N LEU A 123 -8.17 -26.11 0.22
CA LEU A 123 -9.42 -26.82 0.03
C LEU A 123 -9.81 -26.76 -1.45
N ASN A 124 -10.18 -27.88 -2.04
CA ASN A 124 -10.59 -28.02 -3.43
C ASN A 124 -9.68 -27.26 -4.45
N PRO A 125 -8.37 -27.58 -4.52
CA PRO A 125 -7.40 -26.82 -5.31
C PRO A 125 -7.63 -26.92 -6.83
N THR A 126 -8.48 -27.83 -7.28
CA THR A 126 -8.83 -28.03 -8.70
C THR A 126 -10.18 -27.41 -9.08
N ALA A 127 -10.83 -26.70 -8.16
CA ALA A 127 -12.12 -26.06 -8.42
C ALA A 127 -12.10 -25.13 -9.66
N PRO A 128 -13.25 -24.97 -10.34
CA PRO A 128 -13.39 -23.97 -11.42
C PRO A 128 -13.05 -22.56 -11.00
N LEU A 129 -13.47 -22.15 -9.80
CA LEU A 129 -13.07 -20.90 -9.17
C LEU A 129 -12.13 -21.18 -8.00
N LEU A 130 -10.88 -20.75 -8.10
CA LEU A 130 -9.90 -20.91 -7.04
C LEU A 130 -9.51 -19.55 -6.45
N ILE A 131 -9.79 -19.37 -5.16
CA ILE A 131 -9.43 -18.16 -4.44
C ILE A 131 -8.07 -18.37 -3.77
N MET A 132 -7.18 -17.39 -3.88
CA MET A 132 -5.87 -17.47 -3.23
C MET A 132 -5.33 -16.11 -2.83
N THR A 133 -4.32 -16.09 -1.97
CA THR A 133 -3.55 -14.87 -1.77
C THR A 133 -2.61 -14.64 -2.95
N THR A 134 -2.27 -13.38 -3.22
CA THR A 134 -1.41 -13.04 -4.37
C THR A 134 -0.03 -13.68 -4.25
N GLU A 135 0.48 -13.89 -3.04
CA GLU A 135 1.74 -14.60 -2.79
C GLU A 135 1.69 -16.06 -3.25
N VAL A 136 0.59 -16.75 -3.00
CA VAL A 136 0.42 -18.15 -3.43
C VAL A 136 0.39 -18.21 -4.95
N PHE A 137 -0.35 -17.30 -5.60
CA PHE A 137 -0.36 -17.22 -7.06
C PHE A 137 1.04 -16.93 -7.62
N ARG A 138 1.74 -15.94 -7.06
CA ARG A 138 3.12 -15.61 -7.44
C ARG A 138 4.05 -16.83 -7.35
N ASN A 139 3.95 -17.59 -6.27
CA ASN A 139 4.77 -18.79 -6.11
C ASN A 139 4.46 -19.84 -7.17
N GLN A 140 3.18 -20.04 -7.52
CA GLN A 140 2.78 -20.96 -8.59
C GLN A 140 3.31 -20.55 -9.96
N VAL A 141 3.26 -19.24 -10.30
CA VAL A 141 3.77 -18.78 -11.61
C VAL A 141 5.30 -18.84 -11.70
N ILE A 142 6.02 -18.60 -10.59
CA ILE A 142 7.48 -18.73 -10.53
C ILE A 142 7.92 -20.19 -10.72
N THR A 143 7.17 -21.13 -10.11
CA THR A 143 7.50 -22.56 -10.20
C THR A 143 6.88 -23.25 -11.41
N GLU A 144 6.22 -22.50 -12.30
CA GLU A 144 5.55 -23.00 -13.49
C GLU A 144 4.58 -24.15 -13.17
N ASP A 145 3.73 -23.97 -12.13
CA ASP A 145 2.76 -25.01 -11.71
C ASP A 145 1.91 -25.46 -12.90
N PRO A 146 1.89 -26.77 -13.26
CA PRO A 146 1.14 -27.27 -14.40
C PRO A 146 -0.37 -26.98 -14.33
N ASN A 147 -0.93 -26.81 -13.14
CA ASN A 147 -2.34 -26.47 -12.96
C ASN A 147 -2.72 -25.10 -13.52
N LEU A 148 -1.77 -24.21 -13.73
CA LEU A 148 -1.98 -22.90 -14.36
C LEU A 148 -2.28 -23.04 -15.88
N GLU A 149 -1.96 -24.17 -16.49
CA GLU A 149 -2.25 -24.40 -17.90
C GLU A 149 -3.74 -24.32 -18.22
N PHE A 150 -4.60 -24.70 -17.27
CA PHE A 150 -6.05 -24.75 -17.44
C PHE A 150 -6.77 -23.47 -17.02
N VAL A 151 -6.03 -22.44 -16.59
CA VAL A 151 -6.60 -21.17 -16.11
C VAL A 151 -6.73 -20.18 -17.26
N SER A 152 -7.95 -19.68 -17.48
CA SER A 152 -8.26 -18.72 -18.54
C SER A 152 -8.17 -17.26 -18.07
N HIS A 153 -8.52 -16.99 -16.82
CA HIS A 153 -8.58 -15.64 -16.26
C HIS A 153 -7.95 -15.58 -14.87
N ILE A 154 -7.28 -14.47 -14.61
CA ILE A 154 -6.79 -14.07 -13.29
C ILE A 154 -7.42 -12.75 -12.87
N ILE A 155 -7.98 -12.71 -11.67
CA ILE A 155 -8.55 -11.51 -11.07
C ILE A 155 -7.60 -11.06 -9.95
N PHE A 156 -7.05 -9.86 -10.09
CA PHE A 156 -6.27 -9.19 -9.05
C PHE A 156 -7.19 -8.21 -8.32
N ASP A 157 -7.68 -8.61 -7.14
CA ASP A 157 -8.41 -7.69 -6.29
C ASP A 157 -7.44 -6.75 -5.56
N GLU A 158 -7.82 -5.48 -5.44
CA GLU A 158 -7.01 -4.43 -4.83
C GLU A 158 -5.60 -4.31 -5.47
N ILE A 159 -5.51 -4.32 -6.82
CA ILE A 159 -4.22 -4.28 -7.56
C ILE A 159 -3.33 -3.09 -7.17
N HIS A 160 -3.88 -2.03 -6.54
CA HIS A 160 -3.12 -0.89 -6.03
C HIS A 160 -2.14 -1.25 -4.89
N TRP A 161 -2.23 -2.47 -4.31
CA TRP A 161 -1.22 -3.00 -3.40
C TRP A 161 0.16 -3.21 -4.06
N LEU A 162 0.25 -3.08 -5.37
CA LEU A 162 1.53 -2.93 -6.07
C LEU A 162 2.40 -1.81 -5.47
N ASN A 163 1.77 -0.80 -4.84
CA ASN A 163 2.44 0.30 -4.13
C ASN A 163 2.81 -0.01 -2.66
N ASP A 164 2.52 -1.20 -2.16
CA ASP A 164 2.86 -1.59 -0.79
C ASP A 164 4.36 -1.83 -0.65
N GLU A 165 5.00 -1.16 0.32
CA GLU A 165 6.47 -1.19 0.49
C GLU A 165 7.03 -2.57 0.80
N GLU A 166 6.26 -3.42 1.49
CA GLU A 166 6.71 -4.76 1.89
C GLU A 166 6.33 -5.83 0.86
N ARG A 167 5.16 -5.68 0.22
CA ARG A 167 4.52 -6.74 -0.56
C ARG A 167 4.30 -6.41 -2.04
N GLY A 168 4.52 -5.15 -2.47
CA GLY A 168 4.24 -4.69 -3.84
C GLY A 168 4.94 -5.49 -4.92
N THR A 169 6.16 -5.99 -4.65
CA THR A 169 6.92 -6.90 -5.53
C THR A 169 6.09 -8.11 -5.97
N VAL A 170 5.27 -8.66 -5.08
CA VAL A 170 4.45 -9.86 -5.34
C VAL A 170 3.46 -9.63 -6.49
N TRP A 171 2.80 -8.46 -6.53
CA TRP A 171 1.89 -8.10 -7.62
C TRP A 171 2.63 -7.92 -8.94
N GLU A 172 3.76 -7.25 -8.90
CA GLU A 172 4.57 -6.98 -10.07
C GLU A 172 5.08 -8.28 -10.69
N GLU A 173 5.69 -9.17 -9.90
CA GLU A 173 6.12 -10.50 -10.34
C GLU A 173 4.97 -11.34 -10.87
N SER A 174 3.82 -11.32 -10.18
CA SER A 174 2.62 -12.04 -10.61
C SER A 174 2.13 -11.62 -12.00
N ILE A 175 2.15 -10.32 -12.29
CA ILE A 175 1.71 -9.78 -13.60
C ILE A 175 2.74 -10.09 -14.70
N ILE A 176 4.04 -9.97 -14.40
CA ILE A 176 5.13 -10.23 -15.36
C ILE A 176 5.18 -11.70 -15.76
N LEU A 177 5.01 -12.62 -14.79
CA LEU A 177 5.19 -14.04 -14.98
C LEU A 177 3.89 -14.79 -15.32
N ALA A 178 2.72 -14.17 -15.12
CA ALA A 178 1.45 -14.80 -15.48
C ALA A 178 1.44 -15.22 -16.96
N PRO A 179 1.05 -16.46 -17.30
CA PRO A 179 0.94 -16.92 -18.67
C PRO A 179 0.16 -15.95 -19.56
N THR A 180 0.68 -15.62 -20.74
CA THR A 180 0.07 -14.62 -21.64
C THR A 180 -1.33 -15.02 -22.14
N LYS A 181 -1.67 -16.31 -22.13
CA LYS A 181 -3.02 -16.81 -22.43
C LYS A 181 -4.06 -16.44 -21.38
N MET A 182 -3.67 -16.24 -20.11
CA MET A 182 -4.58 -15.80 -19.07
C MET A 182 -4.97 -14.35 -19.29
N LYS A 183 -6.27 -14.05 -19.35
CA LYS A 183 -6.74 -12.66 -19.36
C LYS A 183 -6.75 -12.11 -17.93
N LEU A 184 -6.46 -10.84 -17.81
CA LEU A 184 -6.27 -10.16 -16.52
C LEU A 184 -7.45 -9.23 -16.25
N LEU A 185 -8.07 -9.36 -15.06
CA LEU A 185 -8.97 -8.36 -14.50
C LEU A 185 -8.33 -7.77 -13.24
N GLY A 186 -7.97 -6.50 -13.27
CA GLY A 186 -7.49 -5.77 -12.10
C GLY A 186 -8.57 -4.88 -11.52
N LEU A 187 -8.91 -5.08 -10.25
CA LEU A 187 -9.82 -4.22 -9.50
C LEU A 187 -9.02 -3.32 -8.57
N SER A 188 -9.29 -2.03 -8.62
CA SER A 188 -8.55 -1.05 -7.83
C SER A 188 -9.44 0.03 -7.23
N ALA A 189 -8.99 0.62 -6.13
CA ALA A 189 -9.42 1.96 -5.75
C ALA A 189 -8.99 2.98 -6.82
N THR A 190 -9.35 4.25 -6.66
CA THR A 190 -8.90 5.31 -7.55
C THR A 190 -7.38 5.44 -7.53
N ILE A 191 -6.74 5.43 -8.70
CA ILE A 191 -5.29 5.51 -8.91
C ILE A 191 -4.98 6.80 -9.68
N ALA A 192 -3.95 7.55 -9.26
CA ALA A 192 -3.57 8.81 -9.92
C ALA A 192 -3.00 8.59 -11.34
N ASN A 193 -2.29 7.49 -11.56
CA ASN A 193 -1.61 7.14 -12.81
C ASN A 193 -2.11 5.80 -13.38
N ALA A 194 -3.43 5.55 -13.38
CA ALA A 194 -4.02 4.29 -13.85
C ALA A 194 -3.63 3.98 -15.31
N GLN A 195 -3.59 4.99 -16.18
CA GLN A 195 -3.16 4.83 -17.57
C GLN A 195 -1.71 4.33 -17.66
N HIS A 196 -0.81 4.80 -16.78
CA HIS A 196 0.58 4.35 -16.73
C HIS A 196 0.69 2.86 -16.39
N LEU A 197 -0.12 2.39 -15.42
CA LEU A 197 -0.22 0.97 -15.08
C LEU A 197 -0.70 0.13 -16.28
N VAL A 198 -1.75 0.59 -16.96
CA VAL A 198 -2.29 -0.10 -18.14
C VAL A 198 -1.28 -0.16 -19.29
N ASP A 199 -0.59 0.94 -19.56
CA ASP A 199 0.41 1.01 -20.63
C ASP A 199 1.61 0.11 -20.33
N TRP A 200 2.02 0.00 -19.07
CA TRP A 200 2.99 -0.98 -18.62
C TRP A 200 2.52 -2.42 -18.90
N ILE A 201 1.30 -2.79 -18.45
CA ILE A 201 0.75 -4.14 -18.66
C ILE A 201 0.67 -4.46 -20.17
N LYS A 202 0.20 -3.51 -20.99
CA LYS A 202 0.20 -3.65 -22.46
C LYS A 202 1.60 -3.92 -23.02
N SER A 203 2.60 -3.21 -22.52
CA SER A 203 3.98 -3.32 -23.02
C SER A 203 4.61 -4.68 -22.75
N ILE A 204 4.29 -5.31 -21.60
CA ILE A 204 4.91 -6.58 -21.18
C ILE A 204 4.12 -7.81 -21.66
N ARG A 205 2.80 -7.69 -21.82
CA ARG A 205 1.94 -8.81 -22.21
C ARG A 205 1.58 -8.82 -23.69
N HIS A 206 1.84 -7.71 -24.39
CA HIS A 206 1.54 -7.54 -25.82
C HIS A 206 0.07 -7.82 -26.17
N GLU A 207 -0.85 -7.46 -25.26
CA GLU A 207 -2.29 -7.64 -25.40
C GLU A 207 -3.06 -6.32 -25.22
N ASP A 208 -4.30 -6.29 -25.71
CA ASP A 208 -5.17 -5.13 -25.50
C ASP A 208 -5.74 -5.15 -24.07
N VAL A 209 -5.50 -4.08 -23.33
CA VAL A 209 -5.96 -3.89 -21.95
C VAL A 209 -6.85 -2.65 -21.91
N ALA A 210 -8.09 -2.81 -21.49
CA ALA A 210 -9.01 -1.70 -21.33
C ALA A 210 -8.84 -1.06 -19.94
N LEU A 211 -8.76 0.28 -19.90
CA LEU A 211 -8.85 1.05 -18.67
C LEU A 211 -10.26 1.59 -18.52
N ILE A 212 -10.89 1.23 -17.40
CA ILE A 212 -12.22 1.69 -17.02
C ILE A 212 -12.08 2.52 -15.76
N GLU A 213 -12.33 3.82 -15.86
CA GLU A 213 -12.19 4.75 -14.74
C GLU A 213 -13.55 5.33 -14.33
N GLU A 214 -13.80 5.31 -13.02
CA GLU A 214 -14.90 6.06 -12.41
C GLU A 214 -14.35 6.96 -11.30
N SER A 215 -14.64 8.22 -11.37
CA SER A 215 -14.20 9.19 -10.36
C SER A 215 -15.29 9.55 -9.34
N LYS A 216 -16.56 9.29 -9.69
CA LYS A 216 -17.70 9.67 -8.87
C LYS A 216 -18.12 8.52 -7.98
N ARG A 217 -18.37 8.83 -6.72
CA ARG A 217 -19.00 7.88 -5.81
C ARG A 217 -20.52 7.87 -6.00
N VAL A 218 -21.11 6.68 -5.88
CA VAL A 218 -22.57 6.52 -5.89
C VAL A 218 -23.20 7.24 -4.70
N VAL A 219 -22.59 7.09 -3.49
CA VAL A 219 -22.99 7.81 -2.29
C VAL A 219 -21.94 8.90 -2.02
N PRO A 220 -22.31 10.19 -2.13
CA PRO A 220 -21.40 11.30 -1.87
C PRO A 220 -20.86 11.27 -0.43
N LEU A 221 -19.63 11.73 -0.24
CA LEU A 221 -19.01 11.87 1.09
C LEU A 221 -18.89 13.33 1.47
N GLU A 222 -19.26 13.62 2.72
CA GLU A 222 -19.04 14.91 3.35
C GLU A 222 -17.92 14.76 4.40
N TYR A 223 -17.01 15.73 4.44
CA TYR A 223 -15.81 15.70 5.29
C TYR A 223 -15.87 16.84 6.30
N TYR A 224 -15.76 16.50 7.59
CA TYR A 224 -15.79 17.46 8.69
C TYR A 224 -14.62 17.24 9.65
N TYR A 225 -14.11 18.33 10.17
CA TYR A 225 -13.18 18.36 11.28
C TYR A 225 -13.94 18.71 12.54
N TYR A 226 -13.64 18.03 13.62
CA TYR A 226 -14.30 18.27 14.90
C TYR A 226 -13.30 18.77 15.92
N THR A 227 -13.62 19.88 16.56
CA THR A 227 -12.98 20.36 17.79
C THR A 227 -14.05 20.63 18.84
N LYS A 228 -13.69 20.54 20.11
CA LYS A 228 -14.61 20.86 21.19
C LYS A 228 -15.10 22.31 21.15
N ASP A 229 -14.24 23.20 20.66
CA ASP A 229 -14.51 24.64 20.63
C ASP A 229 -15.41 25.07 19.45
N THR A 230 -15.27 24.41 18.30
CA THR A 230 -16.00 24.80 17.08
C THR A 230 -17.16 23.88 16.72
N GLY A 231 -17.20 22.66 17.29
CA GLY A 231 -18.07 21.60 16.79
C GLY A 231 -17.57 21.07 15.42
N LEU A 232 -18.52 20.65 14.57
CA LEU A 232 -18.24 20.16 13.20
C LEU A 232 -18.06 21.34 12.25
N VAL A 233 -16.90 21.41 11.61
CA VAL A 233 -16.51 22.49 10.66
C VAL A 233 -15.78 21.91 9.46
N ASP A 234 -15.76 22.66 8.36
CA ASP A 234 -14.90 22.34 7.24
C ASP A 234 -13.44 22.78 7.47
N TYR A 235 -12.55 22.44 6.54
CA TYR A 235 -11.12 22.74 6.64
C TYR A 235 -10.83 24.24 6.73
N ASP A 236 -11.50 25.05 5.93
CA ASP A 236 -11.21 26.48 5.82
C ASP A 236 -11.77 27.23 7.07
N GLN A 237 -12.94 26.79 7.58
CA GLN A 237 -13.51 27.27 8.86
C GLN A 237 -12.62 26.92 10.05
N LEU A 238 -12.07 25.69 10.10
CA LEU A 238 -11.13 25.27 11.16
C LEU A 238 -9.90 26.19 11.21
N TRP A 239 -9.26 26.42 10.05
CA TRP A 239 -8.10 27.30 9.97
C TRP A 239 -8.41 28.76 10.25
N HIS A 240 -9.59 29.23 9.85
CA HIS A 240 -10.05 30.60 10.18
C HIS A 240 -10.16 30.78 11.69
N TYR A 241 -10.85 29.88 12.37
CA TYR A 241 -11.01 29.89 13.81
C TYR A 241 -9.65 29.84 14.54
N TYR A 242 -8.80 28.89 14.17
CA TYR A 242 -7.48 28.74 14.77
C TYR A 242 -6.63 30.02 14.67
N ARG A 243 -6.59 30.63 13.47
CA ARG A 243 -5.86 31.88 13.25
C ARG A 243 -6.44 33.06 14.02
N GLN A 244 -7.74 33.12 14.19
CA GLN A 244 -8.41 34.14 14.99
C GLN A 244 -8.02 34.00 16.46
N LYS A 245 -8.15 32.82 17.03
CA LYS A 245 -7.78 32.53 18.43
C LYS A 245 -6.30 32.81 18.71
N LEU A 246 -5.39 32.54 17.77
CA LEU A 246 -3.98 32.88 17.92
C LEU A 246 -3.73 34.40 17.98
N LYS A 247 -4.52 35.20 17.29
CA LYS A 247 -4.40 36.68 17.35
C LYS A 247 -4.88 37.25 18.68
N ASP A 248 -5.89 36.61 19.28
CA ASP A 248 -6.47 37.01 20.57
C ASP A 248 -5.59 36.59 21.75
N ARG A 249 -4.47 35.88 21.49
CA ARG A 249 -3.51 35.35 22.44
C ARG A 249 -2.64 36.47 23.04
N ILE A 250 -3.05 37.04 24.15
CA ILE A 250 -2.22 38.05 24.84
C ILE A 250 -1.56 37.50 26.11
N ASN A 251 -2.11 36.46 26.79
CA ASN A 251 -1.58 36.01 28.10
C ASN A 251 -1.83 34.53 28.46
N ASP A 252 -2.13 33.61 27.55
CA ASP A 252 -2.44 32.23 27.91
C ASP A 252 -1.50 31.23 27.17
N ASP A 253 -0.83 30.35 27.94
CA ASP A 253 0.13 29.38 27.40
C ASP A 253 -0.53 28.31 26.55
N ASN A 254 -1.82 27.98 26.79
CA ASN A 254 -2.59 27.07 25.94
C ASN A 254 -4.11 27.40 26.03
N PRO A 255 -4.65 28.21 25.10
CA PRO A 255 -6.06 28.63 25.14
C PRO A 255 -7.03 27.53 24.69
N PHE A 256 -6.56 26.35 24.29
CA PHE A 256 -7.39 25.29 23.74
C PHE A 256 -7.56 24.14 24.73
N GLY A 257 -8.81 23.72 24.98
CA GLY A 257 -9.10 22.50 25.70
C GLY A 257 -8.86 21.24 24.87
N PRO A 258 -8.52 20.10 25.48
CA PRO A 258 -8.34 18.86 24.75
C PRO A 258 -9.65 18.41 24.10
N THR A 259 -9.56 17.99 22.83
CA THR A 259 -10.69 17.40 22.11
C THR A 259 -10.56 15.87 22.12
N THR A 260 -11.64 15.19 22.54
CA THR A 260 -11.63 13.72 22.68
C THR A 260 -12.58 13.03 21.69
N HIS A 261 -12.38 11.72 21.49
CA HIS A 261 -13.29 10.90 20.71
C HIS A 261 -14.73 10.88 21.27
N LEU A 262 -14.87 11.01 22.63
CA LEU A 262 -16.18 11.05 23.28
C LEU A 262 -16.95 12.32 22.92
N ASP A 263 -16.24 13.44 22.77
CA ASP A 263 -16.85 14.70 22.35
C ASP A 263 -17.38 14.59 20.92
N LEU A 264 -16.60 13.99 20.01
CA LEU A 264 -17.07 13.71 18.64
C LEU A 264 -18.27 12.77 18.63
N ILE A 265 -18.21 11.64 19.37
CA ILE A 265 -19.33 10.68 19.41
C ILE A 265 -20.61 11.32 19.91
N ARG A 266 -20.53 12.24 20.89
CA ARG A 266 -21.70 13.01 21.35
C ARG A 266 -22.23 13.97 20.29
N ALA A 267 -21.32 14.59 19.53
CA ALA A 267 -21.68 15.56 18.48
C ALA A 267 -22.37 14.92 17.27
N ILE A 268 -21.86 13.75 16.82
CA ILE A 268 -22.43 13.04 15.66
C ILE A 268 -23.72 12.29 15.99
N GLN A 269 -24.00 12.02 17.24
CA GLN A 269 -25.20 11.37 17.74
C GLN A 269 -25.65 10.10 16.97
N ARG A 270 -26.91 9.68 17.22
CA ARG A 270 -27.47 8.44 16.66
C ARG A 270 -27.69 8.50 15.14
N GLU A 271 -27.82 9.67 14.57
CA GLU A 271 -28.12 9.87 13.14
C GLU A 271 -27.00 9.37 12.22
N HIS A 272 -25.76 9.34 12.70
CA HIS A 272 -24.58 8.94 11.91
C HIS A 272 -24.08 7.51 12.25
N LEU A 273 -24.84 6.76 13.05
CA LEU A 273 -24.48 5.38 13.36
C LEU A 273 -25.05 4.39 12.30
N PRO A 274 -24.40 3.24 12.06
CA PRO A 274 -23.16 2.78 12.66
C PRO A 274 -21.94 3.53 12.15
N ALA A 275 -20.92 3.65 13.03
CA ALA A 275 -19.68 4.33 12.71
C ALA A 275 -18.45 3.42 12.92
N LEU A 276 -17.49 3.52 12.00
CA LEU A 276 -16.13 3.03 12.18
C LEU A 276 -15.29 4.17 12.77
N PHE A 277 -14.55 3.87 13.82
CA PHE A 277 -13.64 4.83 14.47
C PHE A 277 -12.21 4.35 14.31
N PHE A 278 -11.45 4.96 13.38
CA PHE A 278 -10.06 4.61 13.13
C PHE A 278 -9.14 5.17 14.21
N VAL A 279 -8.38 4.26 14.82
CA VAL A 279 -7.40 4.55 15.88
C VAL A 279 -6.10 3.85 15.52
N PHE A 280 -5.00 4.61 15.35
CA PHE A 280 -3.72 4.05 14.89
C PHE A 280 -2.88 3.41 16.02
N SER A 281 -3.56 2.83 17.01
CA SER A 281 -2.96 2.09 18.10
C SER A 281 -3.89 0.98 18.57
N ARG A 282 -3.44 -0.27 18.51
CA ARG A 282 -4.21 -1.45 18.97
C ARG A 282 -4.69 -1.30 20.42
N LYS A 283 -3.78 -0.91 21.32
CA LYS A 283 -4.09 -0.68 22.72
C LYS A 283 -5.17 0.40 22.92
N GLN A 284 -5.07 1.50 22.16
CA GLN A 284 -6.03 2.60 22.27
C GLN A 284 -7.42 2.23 21.74
N CYS A 285 -7.53 1.29 20.78
CA CYS A 285 -8.84 0.78 20.33
C CYS A 285 -9.65 0.23 21.52
N GLY A 286 -9.06 -0.66 22.32
CA GLY A 286 -9.70 -1.24 23.50
C GLY A 286 -9.99 -0.21 24.61
N VAL A 287 -9.04 0.70 24.89
CA VAL A 287 -9.20 1.76 25.90
C VAL A 287 -10.38 2.67 25.55
N LYS A 288 -10.42 3.18 24.31
CA LYS A 288 -11.49 4.09 23.85
C LYS A 288 -12.86 3.40 23.78
N ALA A 289 -12.90 2.11 23.40
CA ALA A 289 -14.13 1.33 23.46
C ALA A 289 -14.65 1.21 24.91
N MET A 290 -13.75 0.97 25.87
CA MET A 290 -14.11 0.93 27.30
C MET A 290 -14.62 2.29 27.80
N GLU A 291 -13.90 3.39 27.51
CA GLU A 291 -14.32 4.74 27.87
C GLU A 291 -15.73 5.05 27.35
N LEU A 292 -16.01 4.77 26.08
CA LEU A 292 -17.34 4.95 25.51
C LEU A 292 -18.39 4.07 26.22
N SER A 293 -18.05 2.84 26.60
CA SER A 293 -18.96 1.91 27.24
C SER A 293 -19.38 2.37 28.65
N MET A 294 -18.64 3.28 29.29
CA MET A 294 -19.02 3.85 30.60
C MET A 294 -20.18 4.85 30.47
N ILE A 295 -20.33 5.48 29.32
CA ILE A 295 -21.31 6.57 29.09
C ILE A 295 -22.39 6.23 28.07
N ALA A 296 -22.22 5.17 27.29
CA ALA A 296 -23.14 4.81 26.20
C ALA A 296 -23.54 3.33 26.25
N ASN A 297 -24.80 3.10 25.82
CA ASN A 297 -25.38 1.79 25.63
C ASN A 297 -26.40 1.89 24.50
N TYR A 298 -26.15 1.17 23.43
CA TYR A 298 -26.92 1.27 22.19
C TYR A 298 -27.90 0.12 21.98
N LEU A 299 -27.78 -1.00 22.74
CA LEU A 299 -28.60 -2.19 22.57
C LEU A 299 -29.72 -2.32 23.60
N ASN A 300 -30.86 -2.78 23.13
CA ASN A 300 -31.98 -3.20 23.97
C ASN A 300 -31.78 -4.66 24.52
N SER A 301 -32.71 -5.13 25.36
CA SER A 301 -32.58 -6.45 25.98
C SER A 301 -32.64 -7.63 25.00
N PRO A 302 -33.52 -7.65 23.96
CA PRO A 302 -33.49 -8.67 22.93
C PRO A 302 -32.18 -8.72 22.15
N GLU A 303 -31.66 -7.57 21.70
CA GLU A 303 -30.40 -7.48 20.97
C GLU A 303 -29.20 -8.00 21.80
N ARG A 304 -29.17 -7.72 23.10
CA ARG A 304 -28.14 -8.25 24.02
C ARG A 304 -28.16 -9.78 24.11
N ARG A 305 -29.36 -10.38 24.13
CA ARG A 305 -29.48 -11.86 24.13
C ARG A 305 -28.92 -12.48 22.86
N ILE A 306 -29.06 -11.82 21.69
CA ILE A 306 -28.45 -12.29 20.45
C ILE A 306 -26.92 -12.29 20.59
N VAL A 307 -26.35 -11.19 21.11
CA VAL A 307 -24.91 -11.11 21.38
C VAL A 307 -24.45 -12.24 22.31
N GLU A 308 -25.15 -12.45 23.44
CA GLU A 308 -24.82 -13.50 24.40
C GLU A 308 -24.84 -14.88 23.78
N ASN A 309 -25.87 -15.20 23.00
CA ASN A 309 -26.00 -16.50 22.32
C ASN A 309 -24.86 -16.74 21.32
N LYS A 310 -24.46 -15.71 20.55
CA LYS A 310 -23.34 -15.83 19.62
C LYS A 310 -22.01 -16.09 20.32
N PHE A 311 -21.75 -15.40 21.42
CA PHE A 311 -20.55 -15.65 22.21
C PHE A 311 -20.55 -17.06 22.81
N LEU A 312 -21.68 -17.52 23.34
CA LEU A 312 -21.82 -18.89 23.88
C LEU A 312 -21.67 -19.95 22.79
N ALA A 313 -22.22 -19.73 21.60
CA ALA A 313 -22.10 -20.66 20.48
C ALA A 313 -20.67 -20.82 19.99
N LEU A 314 -19.88 -19.71 19.97
CA LEU A 314 -18.53 -19.72 19.44
C LEU A 314 -17.46 -20.09 20.48
N PHE A 315 -17.62 -19.66 21.73
CA PHE A 315 -16.60 -19.81 22.77
C PHE A 315 -16.97 -20.82 23.86
N GLY A 316 -18.15 -21.44 23.79
CA GLY A 316 -18.63 -22.36 24.83
C GLY A 316 -18.94 -21.64 26.16
N PRO A 317 -18.84 -22.34 27.31
CA PRO A 317 -19.18 -21.80 28.62
C PRO A 317 -18.27 -20.62 29.02
N GLU A 318 -18.82 -19.57 29.64
CA GLU A 318 -18.09 -18.34 30.01
C GLU A 318 -16.92 -18.58 31.00
N ILE A 319 -16.92 -19.71 31.72
CA ILE A 319 -15.87 -20.06 32.67
C ILE A 319 -14.50 -20.24 31.97
N ASP A 320 -14.53 -20.71 30.74
CA ASP A 320 -13.34 -21.03 29.95
C ASP A 320 -12.80 -19.84 29.14
N TRP A 321 -13.50 -18.70 29.20
CA TRP A 321 -13.13 -17.55 28.39
C TRP A 321 -11.93 -16.81 28.95
N SER A 322 -11.07 -16.30 28.06
CA SER A 322 -10.00 -15.37 28.41
C SER A 322 -10.57 -14.05 28.96
N SER A 323 -9.73 -13.29 29.65
CA SER A 323 -10.12 -11.97 30.16
C SER A 323 -10.51 -11.01 29.03
N SER A 324 -9.81 -11.08 27.90
CA SER A 324 -10.08 -10.28 26.71
C SER A 324 -11.43 -10.63 26.07
N THR A 325 -11.77 -11.93 25.94
CA THR A 325 -13.07 -12.39 25.44
C THR A 325 -14.21 -11.93 26.31
N ARG A 326 -14.08 -12.03 27.65
CA ARG A 326 -15.09 -11.49 28.59
C ARG A 326 -15.25 -9.98 28.46
N GLN A 327 -14.15 -9.24 28.32
CA GLN A 327 -14.19 -7.81 28.10
C GLN A 327 -14.89 -7.46 26.78
N LEU A 328 -14.52 -8.15 25.69
CA LEU A 328 -15.12 -7.94 24.37
C LEU A 328 -16.63 -8.22 24.39
N LYS A 329 -17.07 -9.30 25.01
CA LYS A 329 -18.51 -9.61 25.20
C LYS A 329 -19.25 -8.49 25.93
N ARG A 330 -18.68 -7.95 27.02
CA ARG A 330 -19.28 -6.83 27.77
C ARG A 330 -19.47 -5.59 26.91
N LEU A 331 -18.50 -5.29 26.05
CA LEU A 331 -18.56 -4.17 25.12
C LEU A 331 -19.60 -4.42 24.02
N CYS A 332 -19.56 -5.59 23.38
CA CYS A 332 -20.51 -5.97 22.34
C CYS A 332 -21.94 -5.96 22.84
N SER A 333 -22.20 -6.36 24.11
CA SER A 333 -23.53 -6.29 24.75
C SER A 333 -24.05 -4.84 24.92
N LYS A 334 -23.19 -3.82 24.71
CA LYS A 334 -23.57 -2.41 24.68
C LYS A 334 -23.61 -1.82 23.26
N GLY A 335 -23.35 -2.63 22.24
CA GLY A 335 -23.27 -2.20 20.84
C GLY A 335 -21.97 -1.48 20.50
N ILE A 336 -20.91 -1.74 21.27
CA ILE A 336 -19.57 -1.15 21.10
C ILE A 336 -18.60 -2.30 20.95
N ALA A 337 -17.62 -2.18 20.05
CA ALA A 337 -16.55 -3.17 19.92
C ALA A 337 -15.24 -2.51 19.50
N TYR A 338 -14.18 -3.30 19.53
CA TYR A 338 -12.92 -2.94 18.92
C TYR A 338 -12.42 -4.09 18.03
N HIS A 339 -11.62 -3.75 17.01
CA HIS A 339 -11.07 -4.71 16.05
C HIS A 339 -9.66 -4.30 15.62
N HIS A 340 -8.72 -5.21 15.78
CA HIS A 340 -7.33 -5.02 15.33
C HIS A 340 -6.63 -6.38 15.14
N ALA A 341 -5.45 -6.38 14.52
CA ALA A 341 -4.71 -7.61 14.22
C ALA A 341 -4.40 -8.47 15.47
N GLY A 342 -4.26 -7.86 16.65
CA GLY A 342 -3.98 -8.54 17.91
C GLY A 342 -5.15 -9.29 18.57
N LEU A 343 -6.35 -9.31 17.96
CA LEU A 343 -7.46 -10.16 18.44
C LEU A 343 -7.28 -11.60 17.97
N LEU A 344 -7.83 -12.56 18.75
CA LEU A 344 -7.97 -13.95 18.33
C LEU A 344 -8.82 -14.04 17.04
N PRO A 345 -8.57 -15.03 16.18
CA PRO A 345 -9.40 -15.25 14.99
C PRO A 345 -10.91 -15.37 15.31
N SER A 346 -11.27 -16.13 16.36
CA SER A 346 -12.65 -16.27 16.83
C SER A 346 -13.27 -14.94 17.32
N GLN A 347 -12.48 -14.11 18.02
CA GLN A 347 -12.92 -12.77 18.43
C GLN A 347 -13.18 -11.86 17.23
N LYS A 348 -12.34 -11.92 16.18
CA LYS A 348 -12.57 -11.18 14.93
C LYS A 348 -13.87 -11.60 14.27
N VAL A 349 -14.08 -12.90 14.11
CA VAL A 349 -15.29 -13.46 13.50
C VAL A 349 -16.55 -12.97 14.21
N VAL A 350 -16.65 -13.10 15.53
CA VAL A 350 -17.86 -12.66 16.27
C VAL A 350 -18.10 -11.16 16.16
N VAL A 351 -17.05 -10.34 16.21
CA VAL A 351 -17.18 -8.87 16.04
C VAL A 351 -17.67 -8.53 14.64
N GLU A 352 -17.13 -9.18 13.63
CA GLU A 352 -17.49 -8.99 12.23
C GLU A 352 -18.94 -9.38 11.97
N GLU A 353 -19.39 -10.55 12.47
CA GLU A 353 -20.78 -10.98 12.36
C GLU A 353 -21.75 -10.03 13.06
N LEU A 354 -21.46 -9.64 14.32
CA LEU A 354 -22.29 -8.70 15.06
C LEU A 354 -22.34 -7.32 14.38
N PHE A 355 -21.27 -6.93 13.70
CA PHE A 355 -21.23 -5.70 12.94
C PHE A 355 -22.07 -5.77 11.66
N LEU A 356 -22.01 -6.90 10.93
CA LEU A 356 -22.88 -7.17 9.77
C LEU A 356 -24.36 -7.14 10.14
N GLU A 357 -24.70 -7.74 11.27
CA GLU A 357 -26.08 -7.74 11.81
C GLU A 357 -26.49 -6.39 12.42
N ARG A 358 -25.62 -5.37 12.31
CA ARG A 358 -25.85 -4.01 12.84
C ARG A 358 -26.08 -3.96 14.34
N LEU A 359 -25.61 -4.94 15.09
CA LEU A 359 -25.64 -4.95 16.55
C LEU A 359 -24.51 -4.07 17.12
N ILE A 360 -23.37 -3.96 16.45
CA ILE A 360 -22.33 -3.00 16.81
C ILE A 360 -22.63 -1.65 16.14
N LYS A 361 -22.75 -0.61 16.97
CA LYS A 361 -23.03 0.76 16.52
C LYS A 361 -21.77 1.62 16.41
N VAL A 362 -20.76 1.35 17.25
CA VAL A 362 -19.45 2.01 17.18
C VAL A 362 -18.37 0.94 17.25
N LEU A 363 -17.55 0.87 16.21
CA LEU A 363 -16.43 -0.05 16.12
C LEU A 363 -15.11 0.73 16.06
N TYR A 364 -14.32 0.64 17.13
CA TYR A 364 -12.96 1.17 17.14
C TYR A 364 -12.01 0.19 16.44
N CYS A 365 -11.30 0.65 15.41
CA CYS A 365 -10.45 -0.25 14.63
C CYS A 365 -9.15 0.39 14.16
N THR A 366 -8.16 -0.45 13.88
CA THR A 366 -6.95 -0.03 13.18
C THR A 366 -7.16 -0.03 11.67
N GLU A 367 -6.23 0.54 10.92
CA GLU A 367 -6.30 0.62 9.45
C GLU A 367 -6.48 -0.75 8.77
N THR A 368 -6.04 -1.84 9.40
CA THR A 368 -6.21 -3.21 8.88
C THR A 368 -7.66 -3.58 8.61
N PHE A 369 -8.61 -2.97 9.33
CA PHE A 369 -10.05 -3.15 9.08
C PHE A 369 -10.55 -2.45 7.82
N SER A 370 -9.79 -1.46 7.29
CA SER A 370 -10.15 -0.79 6.04
C SER A 370 -9.88 -1.64 4.81
N VAL A 371 -9.02 -2.66 4.93
CA VAL A 371 -8.58 -3.48 3.81
C VAL A 371 -9.49 -4.71 3.66
N GLY A 372 -10.07 -4.85 2.49
CA GLY A 372 -10.68 -6.09 2.02
C GLY A 372 -12.05 -6.45 2.58
N ILE A 373 -12.49 -5.91 3.69
CA ILE A 373 -13.78 -6.26 4.28
C ILE A 373 -14.84 -5.25 3.81
N ASN A 374 -15.90 -5.73 3.16
CA ASN A 374 -16.97 -4.88 2.64
C ASN A 374 -18.03 -4.61 3.73
N TYR A 375 -17.69 -3.81 4.73
CA TYR A 375 -18.63 -3.35 5.77
C TYR A 375 -18.91 -1.85 5.60
N PRO A 376 -19.82 -1.46 4.72
CA PRO A 376 -20.16 -0.06 4.55
C PRO A 376 -20.95 0.46 5.77
N VAL A 377 -20.50 1.60 6.27
CA VAL A 377 -21.09 2.29 7.43
C VAL A 377 -21.66 3.63 7.04
N LYS A 378 -22.45 4.25 7.90
CA LYS A 378 -22.94 5.61 7.65
C LYS A 378 -21.84 6.65 7.84
N ALA A 379 -20.99 6.47 8.86
CA ALA A 379 -19.90 7.39 9.15
C ALA A 379 -18.56 6.68 9.42
N VAL A 380 -17.49 7.36 9.08
CA VAL A 380 -16.12 7.05 9.46
C VAL A 380 -15.59 8.19 10.31
N CYS A 381 -14.97 7.84 11.42
CA CYS A 381 -14.34 8.78 12.35
C CYS A 381 -12.83 8.49 12.44
N PHE A 382 -12.02 9.53 12.53
CA PHE A 382 -10.57 9.45 12.74
C PHE A 382 -10.22 10.06 14.09
N ASP A 383 -9.54 9.31 14.94
CA ASP A 383 -9.00 9.78 16.22
C ASP A 383 -7.83 10.75 16.03
N SER A 384 -7.06 10.54 14.97
CA SER A 384 -5.95 11.38 14.52
C SER A 384 -5.84 11.31 13.01
N LEU A 385 -5.27 12.35 12.40
CA LEU A 385 -4.89 12.38 10.98
C LEU A 385 -3.39 12.12 10.78
N SER A 386 -2.71 11.64 11.83
CA SER A 386 -1.31 11.23 11.80
C SER A 386 -1.15 9.84 12.36
N LYS A 387 -0.25 9.05 11.78
CA LYS A 387 0.08 7.69 12.23
C LYS A 387 1.58 7.50 12.37
N TYR A 388 1.98 6.50 13.18
CA TYR A 388 3.36 6.05 13.30
C TYR A 388 3.66 5.03 12.20
N ASP A 389 4.72 5.25 11.42
CA ASP A 389 5.10 4.41 10.26
C ASP A 389 6.17 3.35 10.60
N GLY A 390 6.50 3.18 11.86
CA GLY A 390 7.60 2.33 12.32
C GLY A 390 8.84 3.13 12.74
N HIS A 391 9.03 4.32 12.19
CA HIS A 391 10.16 5.21 12.47
C HIS A 391 9.72 6.55 13.05
N ASN A 392 8.73 7.20 12.44
CA ASN A 392 8.27 8.53 12.80
C ASN A 392 6.74 8.66 12.75
N PHE A 393 6.21 9.71 13.41
CA PHE A 393 4.83 10.13 13.17
C PHE A 393 4.74 10.94 11.89
N ARG A 394 3.89 10.52 10.96
CA ARG A 394 3.58 11.23 9.73
C ARG A 394 2.09 11.46 9.54
N ALA A 395 1.72 12.47 8.77
CA ALA A 395 0.35 12.65 8.35
C ALA A 395 -0.10 11.48 7.45
N LEU A 396 -1.40 11.20 7.45
CA LEU A 396 -2.01 10.26 6.52
C LEU A 396 -1.80 10.75 5.07
N ALA A 397 -1.46 9.84 4.19
CA ALA A 397 -1.45 10.09 2.76
C ALA A 397 -2.89 10.21 2.21
N ASN A 398 -3.07 10.86 1.05
CA ASN A 398 -4.40 11.02 0.47
C ASN A 398 -5.06 9.65 0.18
N HIS A 399 -4.32 8.70 -0.40
CA HIS A 399 -4.85 7.37 -0.70
C HIS A 399 -5.30 6.63 0.58
N GLU A 400 -4.54 6.69 1.67
CA GLU A 400 -4.89 6.07 2.96
C GLU A 400 -6.18 6.66 3.52
N PHE A 401 -6.27 7.99 3.53
CA PHE A 401 -7.47 8.68 4.02
C PHE A 401 -8.71 8.33 3.20
N PHE A 402 -8.61 8.37 1.86
CA PHE A 402 -9.75 8.08 0.99
C PHE A 402 -10.13 6.60 0.98
N GLN A 403 -9.20 5.68 1.19
CA GLN A 403 -9.49 4.25 1.36
C GLN A 403 -10.31 4.00 2.63
N MET A 404 -9.91 4.60 3.76
CA MET A 404 -10.62 4.48 5.03
C MET A 404 -11.96 5.23 5.01
N SER A 405 -11.98 6.50 4.62
CA SER A 405 -13.21 7.31 4.52
C SER A 405 -14.19 6.75 3.48
N GLY A 406 -13.65 6.05 2.48
CA GLY A 406 -14.41 5.34 1.46
C GLY A 406 -15.35 4.26 1.99
N ARG A 407 -15.19 3.83 3.24
CA ARG A 407 -16.13 2.91 3.90
C ARG A 407 -17.44 3.59 4.32
N ALA A 408 -17.50 4.92 4.37
CA ALA A 408 -18.73 5.64 4.69
C ALA A 408 -19.67 5.74 3.49
N GLY A 409 -20.97 5.67 3.76
CA GLY A 409 -22.04 5.76 2.76
C GLY A 409 -22.42 4.40 2.16
N ARG A 410 -23.57 3.87 2.59
CA ARG A 410 -24.10 2.56 2.17
C ARG A 410 -24.98 2.74 0.93
N ARG A 411 -24.56 2.13 -0.18
CA ARG A 411 -25.35 2.15 -1.44
C ARG A 411 -26.78 1.62 -1.20
N GLY A 412 -27.78 2.34 -1.66
CA GLY A 412 -29.20 2.00 -1.51
C GLY A 412 -29.81 2.23 -0.11
N LEU A 413 -29.01 2.71 0.86
CA LEU A 413 -29.45 2.95 2.23
C LEU A 413 -29.22 4.39 2.69
N ASP A 414 -28.11 4.99 2.29
CA ASP A 414 -27.70 6.32 2.70
C ASP A 414 -27.66 7.26 1.49
N GLU A 415 -28.20 8.46 1.66
CA GLU A 415 -28.10 9.53 0.65
C GLU A 415 -26.68 10.12 0.64
N LYS A 416 -26.03 10.14 1.81
CA LYS A 416 -24.68 10.67 2.04
C LYS A 416 -23.93 9.82 3.06
N GLY A 417 -22.62 9.69 2.86
CA GLY A 417 -21.68 9.20 3.84
C GLY A 417 -20.94 10.35 4.52
N TYR A 418 -20.44 10.12 5.71
CA TYR A 418 -19.80 11.15 6.52
C TYR A 418 -18.40 10.71 6.96
N SER A 419 -17.44 11.63 6.90
CA SER A 419 -16.09 11.44 7.41
C SER A 419 -15.78 12.53 8.42
N PHE A 420 -15.50 12.15 9.65
CA PHE A 420 -15.23 13.05 10.77
C PHE A 420 -13.80 12.84 11.29
N ALA A 421 -13.05 13.92 11.48
CA ALA A 421 -11.72 13.85 12.06
C ALA A 421 -11.64 14.68 13.35
N VAL A 422 -11.18 14.04 14.43
CA VAL A 422 -10.88 14.76 15.67
C VAL A 422 -9.62 15.58 15.46
N VAL A 423 -9.68 16.88 15.81
CA VAL A 423 -8.53 17.78 15.76
C VAL A 423 -8.33 18.41 17.14
N ASP A 424 -7.16 18.23 17.70
CA ASP A 424 -6.75 18.92 18.90
C ASP A 424 -6.00 20.20 18.52
N LEU A 425 -6.64 21.34 18.79
CA LEU A 425 -6.10 22.65 18.43
C LEU A 425 -4.80 22.98 19.16
N ALA A 426 -4.55 22.37 20.32
CA ALA A 426 -3.31 22.58 21.08
C ALA A 426 -2.07 22.06 20.33
N TYR A 427 -2.25 21.06 19.46
CA TYR A 427 -1.18 20.44 18.67
C TYR A 427 -1.14 20.88 17.21
N MET A 428 -2.03 21.78 16.78
CA MET A 428 -2.21 22.15 15.36
C MET A 428 -0.95 22.80 14.73
N GLU A 429 -0.10 23.46 15.52
CA GLU A 429 1.19 23.98 15.02
C GLU A 429 2.21 22.88 14.70
N LYS A 430 2.24 21.84 15.56
CA LYS A 430 3.20 20.74 15.43
C LYS A 430 2.74 19.69 14.43
N SER A 431 1.43 19.47 14.35
CA SER A 431 0.80 18.48 13.48
C SER A 431 -0.47 19.09 12.85
N PRO A 432 -0.30 19.96 11.83
CA PRO A 432 -1.44 20.56 11.17
C PRO A 432 -2.25 19.48 10.42
N PRO A 433 -3.59 19.52 10.50
CA PRO A 433 -4.41 18.58 9.73
C PRO A 433 -4.19 18.79 8.23
N PRO A 434 -3.95 17.72 7.47
CA PRO A 434 -3.80 17.81 6.03
C PRO A 434 -5.14 18.20 5.36
N LYS A 435 -5.04 18.89 4.22
CA LYS A 435 -6.19 19.13 3.33
C LYS A 435 -6.22 18.01 2.29
N PHE A 436 -7.07 17.02 2.50
CA PHE A 436 -7.22 15.90 1.58
C PHE A 436 -7.90 16.32 0.28
N GLN A 437 -7.37 15.87 -0.85
CA GLN A 437 -7.87 16.19 -2.17
C GLN A 437 -7.76 14.97 -3.10
N LEU A 438 -8.87 14.53 -3.68
CA LEU A 438 -8.91 13.40 -4.62
C LEU A 438 -8.03 13.61 -5.86
N ASN A 439 -7.85 14.86 -6.30
CA ASN A 439 -6.98 15.19 -7.43
C ASN A 439 -5.48 15.27 -7.08
N ARG A 440 -5.11 14.92 -5.86
CA ARG A 440 -3.72 14.87 -5.35
C ARG A 440 -3.39 13.51 -4.75
N LEU A 441 -3.98 12.44 -5.30
CA LEU A 441 -3.58 11.08 -4.94
C LEU A 441 -2.12 10.86 -5.35
N GLU A 442 -1.43 10.09 -4.53
CA GLU A 442 -0.08 9.65 -4.80
C GLU A 442 -0.09 8.65 -5.98
N PRO A 443 0.85 8.76 -6.92
CA PRO A 443 0.95 7.80 -8.02
C PRO A 443 1.41 6.43 -7.51
N LEU A 444 1.01 5.37 -8.21
CA LEU A 444 1.62 4.06 -8.01
C LEU A 444 3.09 4.11 -8.43
N THR A 445 3.93 3.57 -7.58
CA THR A 445 5.36 3.40 -7.80
C THR A 445 5.74 1.94 -7.61
N SER A 446 6.73 1.46 -8.34
CA SER A 446 7.23 0.11 -8.13
C SER A 446 7.88 0.00 -6.75
N GLN A 447 7.57 -1.09 -6.06
CA GLN A 447 8.20 -1.50 -4.81
C GLN A 447 9.05 -2.78 -5.02
N PHE A 448 9.49 -2.99 -6.26
CA PHE A 448 10.24 -4.18 -6.64
C PHE A 448 11.51 -4.33 -5.83
N ARG A 449 11.65 -5.49 -5.17
CA ARG A 449 12.82 -5.87 -4.37
C ARG A 449 13.20 -7.31 -4.71
N LEU A 450 14.47 -7.56 -4.83
CA LEU A 450 14.98 -8.86 -5.20
C LEU A 450 15.33 -9.68 -3.95
N THR A 451 14.66 -10.82 -3.73
CA THR A 451 14.98 -11.77 -2.67
C THR A 451 15.95 -12.84 -3.17
N TYR A 452 16.66 -13.53 -2.27
CA TYR A 452 17.50 -14.67 -2.65
C TYR A 452 16.67 -15.82 -3.21
N ASN A 453 15.45 -16.04 -2.69
CA ASN A 453 14.50 -17.01 -3.24
C ASN A 453 14.16 -16.70 -4.71
N THR A 454 13.85 -15.43 -5.02
CA THR A 454 13.58 -15.00 -6.42
C THR A 454 14.81 -15.25 -7.31
N VAL A 455 16.03 -14.92 -6.83
CA VAL A 455 17.27 -15.17 -7.59
C VAL A 455 17.46 -16.65 -7.90
N LEU A 456 17.27 -17.53 -6.89
CA LEU A 456 17.38 -18.97 -7.08
C LEU A 456 16.35 -19.51 -8.08
N ASN A 457 15.10 -19.10 -7.96
CA ASN A 457 14.03 -19.57 -8.85
C ASN A 457 14.25 -19.06 -10.29
N LEU A 458 14.57 -17.79 -10.47
CA LEU A 458 14.87 -17.25 -11.82
C LEU A 458 16.09 -17.96 -12.45
N THR A 459 17.14 -18.23 -11.66
CA THR A 459 18.30 -18.97 -12.15
C THR A 459 17.97 -20.42 -12.53
N ALA A 460 17.02 -21.05 -11.81
CA ALA A 460 16.58 -22.42 -12.11
C ALA A 460 15.69 -22.53 -13.35
N THR A 461 14.88 -21.52 -13.63
CA THR A 461 13.81 -21.58 -14.65
C THR A 461 14.15 -20.81 -15.93
N LEU A 462 14.94 -19.74 -15.86
CA LEU A 462 15.21 -18.84 -16.96
C LEU A 462 16.68 -18.87 -17.39
N LYS A 463 16.90 -18.67 -18.68
CA LYS A 463 18.24 -18.40 -19.23
C LYS A 463 18.63 -16.94 -18.99
N GLN A 464 19.92 -16.62 -19.13
CA GLN A 464 20.44 -15.28 -18.86
C GLN A 464 19.73 -14.17 -19.67
N ASP A 465 19.47 -14.39 -20.93
CA ASP A 465 18.75 -13.45 -21.81
C ASP A 465 17.29 -13.23 -21.37
N GLN A 466 16.66 -14.27 -20.87
CA GLN A 466 15.31 -14.20 -20.31
C GLN A 466 15.27 -13.46 -18.98
N ILE A 467 16.31 -13.61 -18.13
CA ILE A 467 16.45 -12.88 -16.87
C ILE A 467 16.61 -11.38 -17.12
N GLU A 468 17.44 -10.99 -18.10
CA GLU A 468 17.56 -9.60 -18.52
C GLU A 468 16.21 -9.03 -18.98
N THR A 469 15.48 -9.79 -19.81
CA THR A 469 14.14 -9.44 -20.27
C THR A 469 13.15 -9.32 -19.10
N TYR A 470 13.24 -10.19 -18.10
CA TYR A 470 12.40 -10.15 -16.91
C TYR A 470 12.56 -8.83 -16.14
N PHE A 471 13.80 -8.39 -15.88
CA PHE A 471 14.04 -7.12 -15.18
C PHE A 471 13.61 -5.92 -16.02
N GLN A 472 13.80 -5.95 -17.35
CA GLN A 472 13.33 -4.91 -18.25
C GLN A 472 11.79 -4.79 -18.28
N LYS A 473 11.07 -5.86 -17.98
CA LYS A 473 9.61 -5.88 -17.85
C LYS A 473 9.09 -5.32 -16.52
N SER A 474 9.95 -5.04 -15.53
CA SER A 474 9.50 -4.50 -14.26
C SER A 474 8.83 -3.13 -14.41
N PHE A 475 7.86 -2.83 -13.54
CA PHE A 475 7.20 -1.51 -13.52
C PHE A 475 8.19 -0.39 -13.18
N ALA A 476 9.23 -0.73 -12.38
CA ALA A 476 10.34 0.18 -12.11
C ALA A 476 11.11 0.52 -13.39
N ALA A 477 11.51 -0.49 -14.17
CA ALA A 477 12.25 -0.28 -15.44
C ALA A 477 11.38 0.51 -16.44
N TYR A 478 10.11 0.16 -16.59
CA TYR A 478 9.18 0.89 -17.44
C TYR A 478 9.04 2.36 -17.02
N SER A 479 8.85 2.62 -15.73
CA SER A 479 8.73 3.98 -15.18
C SER A 479 10.03 4.78 -15.36
N TYR A 480 11.18 4.11 -15.19
CA TYR A 480 12.49 4.68 -15.46
C TYR A 480 12.64 5.10 -16.93
N GLN A 481 12.37 4.20 -17.88
CA GLN A 481 12.48 4.47 -19.30
C GLN A 481 11.58 5.63 -19.73
N LEU A 482 10.34 5.67 -19.22
CA LEU A 482 9.41 6.75 -19.51
C LEU A 482 9.91 8.09 -18.95
N SER A 483 10.34 8.10 -17.69
CA SER A 483 10.86 9.29 -17.01
C SER A 483 12.16 9.78 -17.67
N SER A 484 13.08 8.88 -17.96
CA SER A 484 14.34 9.16 -18.63
C SER A 484 14.10 9.78 -20.01
N LYS A 485 13.24 9.14 -20.82
CA LYS A 485 12.85 9.66 -22.14
C LYS A 485 12.24 11.05 -22.06
N HIS A 486 11.34 11.29 -21.11
CA HIS A 486 10.70 12.59 -20.92
C HIS A 486 11.73 13.66 -20.53
N LEU A 487 12.58 13.38 -19.52
CA LEU A 487 13.60 14.32 -19.08
C LEU A 487 14.64 14.63 -20.16
N HIS A 488 15.08 13.65 -20.93
CA HIS A 488 16.00 13.85 -22.05
C HIS A 488 15.34 14.66 -23.18
N THR A 489 14.07 14.38 -23.50
CA THR A 489 13.34 15.14 -24.52
C THR A 489 13.16 16.60 -24.09
N GLU A 490 12.78 16.85 -22.85
CA GLU A 490 12.66 18.21 -22.32
C GLU A 490 14.02 18.92 -22.27
N LEU A 491 15.10 18.20 -21.91
CA LEU A 491 16.46 18.77 -21.90
C LEU A 491 16.88 19.18 -23.30
N ILE A 492 16.65 18.35 -24.33
CA ILE A 492 16.94 18.67 -25.72
C ILE A 492 16.16 19.91 -26.16
N GLN A 493 14.84 19.96 -25.88
CA GLN A 493 14.02 21.13 -26.21
C GLN A 493 14.52 22.42 -25.53
N ILE A 494 14.90 22.35 -24.26
CA ILE A 494 15.46 23.49 -23.54
C ILE A 494 16.83 23.89 -24.11
N GLN A 495 17.66 22.94 -24.52
CA GLN A 495 18.95 23.22 -25.15
C GLN A 495 18.78 23.89 -26.52
N GLU A 496 17.87 23.43 -27.36
CA GLU A 496 17.51 24.09 -28.64
C GLU A 496 16.99 25.51 -28.41
N GLN A 497 16.14 25.71 -27.41
CA GLN A 497 15.66 27.04 -27.04
C GLN A 497 16.80 27.97 -26.53
N LEU A 498 17.76 27.43 -25.77
CA LEU A 498 18.93 28.15 -25.31
C LEU A 498 19.84 28.57 -26.48
N GLU A 499 20.04 27.64 -27.46
CA GLU A 499 20.80 27.95 -28.69
C GLU A 499 20.10 29.03 -29.53
N GLY A 500 18.78 28.88 -29.75
CA GLY A 500 17.98 29.88 -30.45
C GLY A 500 18.01 31.26 -29.75
N ALA A 501 18.03 31.25 -28.43
CA ALA A 501 18.12 32.49 -27.65
C ALA A 501 19.49 33.20 -27.78
N GLN A 502 20.57 32.50 -28.18
CA GLN A 502 21.89 33.12 -28.42
C GLN A 502 21.85 34.20 -29.52
N HIS A 503 20.94 34.08 -30.48
CA HIS A 503 20.75 35.10 -31.53
C HIS A 503 20.20 36.45 -30.98
N HIS A 504 19.69 36.46 -29.76
CA HIS A 504 19.19 37.65 -29.06
C HIS A 504 20.19 38.22 -28.05
N LEU A 505 21.47 37.79 -28.09
CA LEU A 505 22.53 38.34 -27.27
C LEU A 505 22.66 39.87 -27.52
N CYS A 506 22.99 40.60 -26.49
CA CYS A 506 23.25 42.02 -26.60
C CYS A 506 24.52 42.24 -27.48
N GLU A 507 24.37 42.84 -28.65
CA GLU A 507 25.45 43.12 -29.59
C GLU A 507 26.60 43.93 -28.95
N ALA A 508 26.28 44.78 -27.95
CA ALA A 508 27.26 45.59 -27.28
C ALA A 508 28.12 44.86 -26.22
N VAL A 509 27.61 43.74 -25.68
CA VAL A 509 28.25 43.03 -24.55
C VAL A 509 28.52 41.55 -24.87
N GLY A 510 27.92 41.01 -25.94
CA GLY A 510 28.07 39.61 -26.37
C GLY A 510 27.53 38.58 -25.38
N THR A 511 26.72 38.98 -24.39
CA THR A 511 26.15 38.11 -23.37
C THR A 511 24.77 38.59 -22.97
N PHE A 512 23.94 37.64 -22.35
CA PHE A 512 22.70 38.05 -21.69
C PHE A 512 22.89 38.68 -20.31
N THR A 513 24.10 38.75 -19.83
CA THR A 513 24.45 39.46 -18.59
C THR A 513 24.50 40.96 -18.84
N CYS A 514 23.32 41.57 -18.97
CA CYS A 514 23.25 43.02 -19.11
C CYS A 514 23.72 43.70 -17.82
N PRO A 515 24.79 44.55 -17.87
CA PRO A 515 25.29 45.28 -16.70
C PRO A 515 24.39 46.46 -16.33
N LEU A 516 23.35 46.71 -17.13
CA LEU A 516 22.41 47.81 -16.94
C LEU A 516 21.27 47.50 -15.97
N LYS A 517 20.29 48.41 -15.93
CA LYS A 517 19.15 48.48 -15.00
C LYS A 517 18.38 47.18 -14.80
N HIS A 518 18.39 46.27 -15.76
CA HIS A 518 17.52 45.09 -15.82
C HIS A 518 18.24 43.75 -15.53
N HIS A 519 19.51 43.76 -15.16
CA HIS A 519 20.21 42.51 -14.83
C HIS A 519 19.60 41.84 -13.59
N PRO A 520 19.16 40.56 -13.65
CA PRO A 520 18.47 39.91 -12.55
C PRO A 520 19.27 39.89 -11.24
N LYS A 521 20.61 39.80 -11.33
CA LYS A 521 21.51 39.77 -10.16
C LYS A 521 21.93 41.16 -9.68
N ARG A 522 21.47 42.24 -10.28
CA ARG A 522 21.88 43.61 -9.89
C ARG A 522 21.56 43.92 -8.43
N LYS A 523 20.36 43.56 -7.96
CA LYS A 523 19.96 43.73 -6.55
C LYS A 523 20.85 42.96 -5.59
N GLU A 524 21.29 41.78 -5.98
CA GLU A 524 22.20 40.94 -5.21
C GLU A 524 23.59 41.60 -5.14
N PHE A 525 24.09 42.06 -6.26
CA PHE A 525 25.37 42.80 -6.31
C PHE A 525 25.36 44.09 -5.52
N GLU A 526 24.29 44.84 -5.56
CA GLU A 526 24.13 46.04 -4.75
C GLU A 526 24.16 45.72 -3.25
N LYS A 527 23.55 44.59 -2.84
CA LYS A 527 23.62 44.08 -1.47
C LYS A 527 25.06 43.68 -1.09
N ILE A 528 25.76 42.96 -1.97
CA ILE A 528 27.16 42.57 -1.77
C ILE A 528 28.06 43.82 -1.66
N LYS A 529 27.89 44.82 -2.54
CA LYS A 529 28.66 46.06 -2.52
C LYS A 529 28.40 46.87 -1.24
N LYS A 530 27.14 46.90 -0.78
CA LYS A 530 26.77 47.57 0.50
C LYS A 530 27.36 46.82 1.70
N ALA A 531 27.27 45.48 1.72
CA ALA A 531 27.84 44.65 2.76
C ALA A 531 29.39 44.76 2.81
N TYR A 532 30.07 44.76 1.65
CA TYR A 532 31.51 44.94 1.58
C TYR A 532 31.98 46.31 2.12
N LYS A 533 31.25 47.39 1.77
CA LYS A 533 31.54 48.74 2.32
C LYS A 533 31.35 48.82 3.84
N ALA A 534 30.44 48.03 4.39
CA ALA A 534 30.20 47.97 5.84
C ALA A 534 31.28 47.15 6.59
N LEU A 535 32.11 46.38 5.89
CA LEU A 535 33.24 45.65 6.51
C LEU A 535 34.39 46.62 6.83
N GLY A 536 34.89 46.60 8.05
CA GLY A 536 36.10 47.37 8.42
C GLY A 536 37.34 46.85 7.66
N PRO A 537 38.41 47.69 7.54
CA PRO A 537 39.59 47.40 6.71
C PRO A 537 40.24 46.03 6.98
N ARG A 538 40.34 45.62 8.24
CA ARG A 538 40.88 44.31 8.63
C ARG A 538 40.03 43.09 8.18
N LYS A 539 38.69 43.25 8.05
CA LYS A 539 37.80 42.19 7.57
C LYS A 539 37.74 42.12 6.04
N GLN A 540 37.99 43.20 5.35
CA GLN A 540 38.06 43.23 3.88
C GLN A 540 39.27 42.48 3.33
N THR A 541 40.33 42.31 4.12
CA THR A 541 41.55 41.57 3.74
C THR A 541 41.42 40.03 4.02
N ARG A 542 40.42 39.60 4.75
CA ARG A 542 40.18 38.16 5.01
C ARG A 542 39.59 37.48 3.76
N VAL A 543 39.60 36.11 3.75
CA VAL A 543 39.18 35.31 2.60
C VAL A 543 37.79 35.73 2.09
N TYR A 544 36.84 35.91 2.98
CA TYR A 544 35.46 36.31 2.65
C TYR A 544 35.42 37.74 2.04
N GLY A 545 36.14 38.68 2.60
CA GLY A 545 36.22 40.04 2.06
C GLY A 545 36.88 40.09 0.69
N ARG A 546 37.94 39.28 0.47
CA ARG A 546 38.61 39.16 -0.84
C ARG A 546 37.70 38.56 -1.91
N GLU A 547 36.86 37.57 -1.52
CA GLU A 547 35.87 36.99 -2.44
C GLU A 547 34.82 38.03 -2.85
N MET A 548 34.30 38.81 -1.90
CA MET A 548 33.38 39.90 -2.19
C MET A 548 34.04 40.95 -3.11
N ALA A 549 35.28 41.33 -2.86
CA ALA A 549 36.02 42.24 -3.69
C ALA A 549 36.22 41.71 -5.12
N ARG A 550 36.50 40.43 -5.29
CA ARG A 550 36.59 39.80 -6.63
C ARG A 550 35.25 39.87 -7.37
N LYS A 551 34.14 39.55 -6.70
CA LYS A 551 32.78 39.63 -7.27
C LYS A 551 32.46 41.07 -7.69
N ILE A 552 32.78 42.06 -6.84
CA ILE A 552 32.57 43.47 -7.14
C ILE A 552 33.41 43.89 -8.34
N LYS A 553 34.72 43.54 -8.38
CA LYS A 553 35.59 43.89 -9.50
C LYS A 553 35.14 43.28 -10.83
N ALA A 554 34.68 42.00 -10.80
CA ALA A 554 34.12 41.34 -11.98
C ALA A 554 32.86 42.09 -12.48
N TRP A 555 32.01 42.53 -11.56
CA TRP A 555 30.80 43.28 -11.88
C TRP A 555 31.10 44.69 -12.41
N ASP A 556 32.00 45.40 -11.76
CA ASP A 556 32.43 46.75 -12.22
C ASP A 556 33.09 46.67 -13.61
N LYS A 557 33.80 45.56 -13.94
CA LYS A 557 34.30 45.27 -15.30
C LYS A 557 33.15 45.07 -16.31
N LEU A 558 32.09 44.33 -15.93
CA LEU A 558 30.91 44.20 -16.78
C LEU A 558 30.18 45.52 -16.99
N LEU A 559 30.09 46.35 -15.96
CA LEU A 559 29.53 47.71 -16.06
C LEU A 559 30.32 48.62 -16.99
N SER A 560 31.64 48.48 -17.06
CA SER A 560 32.50 49.25 -17.95
C SER A 560 32.34 48.87 -19.44
N LEU A 561 31.85 47.69 -19.72
CA LEU A 561 31.53 47.21 -21.08
C LEU A 561 30.17 47.69 -21.57
N SER A 562 29.37 48.33 -20.73
CA SER A 562 28.02 48.79 -21.06
C SER A 562 28.08 49.98 -22.04
N PRO A 563 27.30 49.95 -23.12
CA PRO A 563 27.21 51.13 -24.01
C PRO A 563 26.64 52.32 -23.27
N LYS A 564 27.22 53.49 -23.45
CA LYS A 564 26.79 54.74 -22.80
C LYS A 564 25.36 55.17 -23.19
N SER A 565 24.79 54.60 -24.25
CA SER A 565 23.44 54.86 -24.74
C SER A 565 22.76 53.59 -25.20
N CYS A 566 22.11 52.85 -24.27
CA CYS A 566 21.18 51.79 -24.65
C CYS A 566 19.81 52.41 -24.95
N PRO A 567 19.24 52.23 -26.15
CA PRO A 567 17.91 52.74 -26.47
C PRO A 567 16.85 52.23 -25.50
N SER A 568 16.02 53.11 -24.95
CA SER A 568 14.98 52.73 -23.97
C SER A 568 13.98 51.70 -24.49
N ALA A 569 13.69 51.73 -25.80
CA ALA A 569 12.82 50.75 -26.45
C ALA A 569 13.34 49.30 -26.46
N ARG A 570 14.68 49.09 -26.35
CA ARG A 570 15.31 47.78 -26.24
C ARG A 570 15.40 47.25 -24.79
N GLN A 571 15.22 48.11 -23.78
CA GLN A 571 15.45 47.75 -22.38
C GLN A 571 14.41 46.74 -21.84
N ASP A 572 13.14 46.86 -22.22
CA ASP A 572 12.10 45.94 -21.80
C ASP A 572 12.25 44.59 -22.49
N SER A 573 12.53 44.57 -23.80
CA SER A 573 12.81 43.35 -24.56
C SER A 573 14.05 42.62 -23.98
N CYS A 574 15.13 43.30 -23.65
CA CYS A 574 16.32 42.73 -23.04
C CYS A 574 16.05 42.17 -21.65
N LYS A 575 15.17 42.80 -20.85
CA LYS A 575 14.76 42.31 -19.53
C LYS A 575 14.04 40.97 -19.63
N ASP A 576 13.10 40.83 -20.55
CA ASP A 576 12.30 39.64 -20.74
C ASP A 576 13.14 38.50 -21.34
N HIS A 577 13.99 38.79 -22.35
CA HIS A 577 14.93 37.81 -22.89
C HIS A 577 15.92 37.29 -21.83
N SER A 578 16.50 38.21 -21.03
CA SER A 578 17.44 37.83 -19.96
C SER A 578 16.76 36.99 -18.88
N LYS A 579 15.53 37.31 -18.51
CA LYS A 579 14.74 36.54 -17.53
C LYS A 579 14.41 35.15 -18.05
N SER A 580 13.95 35.06 -19.29
CA SER A 580 13.62 33.79 -19.95
C SER A 580 14.87 32.90 -20.09
N TYR A 581 15.98 33.44 -20.59
CA TYR A 581 17.24 32.71 -20.74
C TYR A 581 17.77 32.15 -19.41
N LEU A 582 17.75 32.92 -18.34
CA LEU A 582 18.18 32.46 -17.01
C LEU A 582 17.24 31.40 -16.44
N ALA A 583 15.95 31.52 -16.69
CA ALA A 583 14.98 30.49 -16.30
C ALA A 583 15.24 29.17 -17.06
N MET A 584 15.50 29.23 -18.38
CA MET A 584 15.86 28.06 -19.17
C MET A 584 17.20 27.44 -18.73
N GLN A 585 18.22 28.24 -18.42
CA GLN A 585 19.49 27.74 -17.86
C GLN A 585 19.29 27.02 -16.52
N GLN A 586 18.49 27.60 -15.64
CA GLN A 586 18.17 26.99 -14.36
C GLN A 586 17.42 25.67 -14.56
N ARG A 587 16.43 25.65 -15.45
CA ARG A 587 15.67 24.45 -15.79
C ARG A 587 16.54 23.35 -16.41
N SER A 588 17.45 23.72 -17.35
CA SER A 588 18.42 22.79 -17.91
C SER A 588 19.30 22.14 -16.85
N LYS A 589 19.77 22.92 -15.87
CA LYS A 589 20.57 22.38 -14.76
C LYS A 589 19.76 21.47 -13.84
N GLU A 590 18.50 21.81 -13.57
CA GLU A 590 17.59 20.97 -12.79
C GLU A 590 17.33 19.65 -13.50
N LEU A 591 17.10 19.67 -14.82
CA LEU A 591 16.93 18.47 -15.64
C LEU A 591 18.17 17.59 -15.64
N GLN A 592 19.36 18.17 -15.82
CA GLN A 592 20.63 17.44 -15.74
C GLN A 592 20.83 16.79 -14.37
N THR A 593 20.49 17.49 -13.30
CA THR A 593 20.56 16.94 -11.94
C THR A 593 19.53 15.83 -11.75
N ALA A 594 18.32 15.99 -12.27
CA ALA A 594 17.28 14.97 -12.20
C ALA A 594 17.66 13.70 -12.99
N ILE A 595 18.25 13.86 -14.20
CA ILE A 595 18.74 12.74 -15.01
C ILE A 595 19.88 12.00 -14.28
N ALA A 596 20.83 12.73 -13.70
CA ALA A 596 21.93 12.15 -12.95
C ALA A 596 21.49 11.47 -11.64
N GLY A 597 20.32 11.81 -11.13
CA GLY A 597 19.71 11.18 -9.94
C GLY A 597 18.79 10.02 -10.26
N LEU A 598 18.57 9.67 -11.54
CA LEU A 598 17.83 8.46 -11.90
C LEU A 598 18.65 7.22 -11.51
N PRO A 599 17.97 6.13 -11.05
CA PRO A 599 18.66 4.86 -10.82
C PRO A 599 19.32 4.36 -12.13
N GLU A 600 20.32 3.51 -12.01
CA GLU A 600 20.93 2.90 -13.21
C GLU A 600 19.91 1.99 -13.91
N GLU A 601 19.88 2.04 -15.25
CA GLU A 601 18.95 1.23 -16.08
C GLU A 601 19.04 -0.26 -15.75
N ASN A 602 20.23 -0.74 -15.38
CA ASN A 602 20.51 -2.15 -15.08
C ASN A 602 20.63 -2.43 -13.57
N ALA A 603 20.14 -1.55 -12.69
CA ALA A 603 20.34 -1.69 -11.25
C ALA A 603 19.87 -3.07 -10.71
N PHE A 604 18.71 -3.56 -11.15
CA PHE A 604 18.21 -4.87 -10.73
C PHE A 604 19.03 -6.04 -11.28
N LEU A 605 19.56 -5.92 -12.50
CA LEU A 605 20.45 -6.95 -13.06
C LEU A 605 21.78 -6.99 -12.30
N LEU A 606 22.33 -5.84 -11.94
CA LEU A 606 23.53 -5.75 -11.11
C LEU A 606 23.29 -6.34 -9.72
N GLU A 607 22.16 -6.03 -9.11
CA GLU A 607 21.77 -6.61 -7.81
C GLU A 607 21.59 -8.13 -7.90
N PHE A 608 20.98 -8.62 -8.98
CA PHE A 608 20.82 -10.05 -9.25
C PHE A 608 22.18 -10.76 -9.35
N GLU A 609 23.12 -10.26 -10.13
CA GLU A 609 24.46 -10.83 -10.26
C GLU A 609 25.25 -10.76 -8.95
N HIS A 610 25.08 -9.70 -8.18
CA HIS A 610 25.66 -9.59 -6.85
C HIS A 610 25.12 -10.66 -5.91
N LYS A 611 23.79 -10.85 -5.85
CA LYS A 611 23.17 -11.91 -5.05
C LYS A 611 23.56 -13.32 -5.53
N LYS A 612 23.67 -13.55 -6.86
CA LYS A 612 24.22 -14.81 -7.40
C LYS A 612 25.66 -15.07 -6.92
N THR A 613 26.46 -14.04 -6.84
CA THR A 613 27.84 -14.17 -6.33
C THR A 613 27.85 -14.60 -4.87
N HIS A 614 26.98 -14.03 -4.03
CA HIS A 614 26.81 -14.48 -2.64
C HIS A 614 26.37 -15.95 -2.58
N LEU A 615 25.36 -16.33 -3.39
CA LEU A 615 24.86 -17.71 -3.44
C LEU A 615 25.94 -18.72 -3.89
N ARG A 616 26.85 -18.33 -4.79
CA ARG A 616 28.00 -19.16 -5.17
C ARG A 616 28.99 -19.30 -4.00
N GLN A 617 29.24 -18.21 -3.27
CA GLN A 617 30.15 -18.21 -2.11
C GLN A 617 29.67 -19.13 -0.99
N ILE A 618 28.36 -19.13 -0.71
CA ILE A 618 27.78 -20.00 0.33
C ILE A 618 27.37 -21.38 -0.16
N GLY A 619 27.70 -21.75 -1.42
CA GLY A 619 27.52 -23.09 -1.96
C GLY A 619 26.10 -23.48 -2.32
N TYR A 620 25.29 -22.52 -2.75
CA TYR A 620 23.92 -22.71 -3.25
C TYR A 620 23.88 -22.88 -4.77
N LEU A 621 24.84 -22.27 -5.46
CA LEU A 621 25.03 -22.32 -6.90
C LEU A 621 26.45 -22.79 -7.26
N ARG A 622 26.55 -23.53 -8.35
CA ARG A 622 27.78 -23.73 -9.10
C ARG A 622 27.55 -23.25 -10.52
N ASP A 623 28.26 -22.19 -10.91
CA ASP A 623 27.95 -21.43 -12.10
C ASP A 623 26.48 -20.95 -12.06
N ASP A 624 25.61 -21.52 -12.89
CA ASP A 624 24.16 -21.23 -12.92
C ASP A 624 23.30 -22.47 -12.58
N GLU A 625 23.92 -23.54 -12.07
CA GLU A 625 23.19 -24.73 -11.62
C GLU A 625 22.93 -24.68 -10.11
N LEU A 626 21.69 -25.00 -9.72
CA LEU A 626 21.34 -25.12 -8.30
C LEU A 626 21.98 -26.37 -7.69
N LEU A 627 22.74 -26.16 -6.63
CA LEU A 627 23.18 -27.23 -5.76
C LEU A 627 22.05 -27.68 -4.80
N PRO A 628 22.16 -28.81 -4.08
CA PRO A 628 21.11 -29.26 -3.16
C PRO A 628 20.63 -28.19 -2.17
N ARG A 629 21.53 -27.36 -1.62
CA ARG A 629 21.16 -26.21 -0.78
C ARG A 629 20.34 -25.18 -1.56
N GLY A 630 20.75 -24.85 -2.77
CA GLY A 630 20.00 -23.92 -3.63
C GLY A 630 18.61 -24.44 -3.97
N THR A 631 18.48 -25.73 -4.29
CA THR A 631 17.20 -26.39 -4.54
C THR A 631 16.31 -26.39 -3.30
N CYS A 632 16.86 -26.56 -2.10
CA CYS A 632 16.11 -26.45 -0.86
C CYS A 632 15.63 -25.02 -0.63
N ALA A 633 16.52 -24.03 -0.72
CA ALA A 633 16.20 -22.62 -0.49
C ALA A 633 15.20 -22.05 -1.49
N SER A 634 15.19 -22.53 -2.74
CA SER A 634 14.22 -22.08 -3.74
C SER A 634 12.77 -22.43 -3.39
N ARG A 635 12.53 -23.38 -2.49
CA ARG A 635 11.22 -23.81 -2.00
C ARG A 635 10.84 -23.21 -0.64
N ILE A 636 11.69 -22.38 -0.06
CA ILE A 636 11.48 -21.72 1.21
C ILE A 636 11.34 -20.23 0.95
N TYR A 637 10.24 -19.63 1.40
CA TYR A 637 9.86 -18.23 1.12
C TYR A 637 10.07 -17.30 2.31
N VAL A 638 10.53 -17.84 3.44
CA VAL A 638 10.77 -17.10 4.68
C VAL A 638 12.17 -17.43 5.19
N GLN A 639 13.03 -16.43 5.27
CA GLN A 639 14.41 -16.58 5.75
C GLN A 639 15.14 -17.75 5.08
N GLU A 640 15.00 -17.86 3.77
CA GLU A 640 15.39 -19.00 2.95
C GLU A 640 16.85 -19.47 3.18
N LEU A 641 17.77 -18.52 3.38
CA LEU A 641 19.18 -18.84 3.63
C LEU A 641 19.37 -19.45 5.02
N LEU A 642 18.84 -18.80 6.07
CA LEU A 642 19.01 -19.26 7.44
C LEU A 642 18.33 -20.63 7.63
N VAL A 643 17.11 -20.79 7.15
CA VAL A 643 16.36 -22.05 7.28
C VAL A 643 17.07 -23.19 6.54
N THR A 644 17.60 -22.93 5.35
CA THR A 644 18.34 -23.93 4.58
C THR A 644 19.61 -24.35 5.32
N GLU A 645 20.42 -23.43 5.84
CA GLU A 645 21.61 -23.78 6.60
C GLU A 645 21.27 -24.55 7.88
N LEU A 646 20.17 -24.23 8.55
CA LEU A 646 19.70 -25.02 9.69
C LEU A 646 19.32 -26.46 9.28
N ILE A 647 18.68 -26.67 8.11
CA ILE A 647 18.35 -28.02 7.59
C ILE A 647 19.63 -28.83 7.31
N TYR A 648 20.68 -28.20 6.80
CA TYR A 648 21.94 -28.85 6.44
C TYR A 648 22.95 -28.89 7.59
N SER A 649 22.63 -28.36 8.78
CA SER A 649 23.41 -28.44 9.99
C SER A 649 23.02 -29.63 10.85
N ASP A 650 23.90 -30.00 11.81
CA ASP A 650 23.61 -31.03 12.79
C ASP A 650 22.75 -30.56 13.97
N ILE A 651 22.28 -29.30 13.95
CA ILE A 651 21.52 -28.70 15.06
C ILE A 651 20.25 -29.47 15.33
N PHE A 652 19.52 -29.84 14.27
CA PHE A 652 18.25 -30.57 14.41
C PHE A 652 18.44 -31.97 15.07
N ALA A 653 19.59 -32.61 14.92
CA ALA A 653 19.88 -33.88 15.59
C ALA A 653 20.14 -33.71 17.09
N GLN A 654 20.50 -32.52 17.55
CA GLN A 654 20.89 -32.24 18.94
C GLN A 654 19.70 -31.71 19.80
N ILE A 655 18.57 -31.38 19.19
CA ILE A 655 17.40 -30.80 19.87
C ILE A 655 16.18 -31.70 19.71
N ASP A 656 15.27 -31.65 20.66
CA ASP A 656 13.98 -32.33 20.57
C ASP A 656 12.95 -31.58 19.67
N ASP A 657 11.75 -32.14 19.48
CA ASP A 657 10.71 -31.56 18.63
C ASP A 657 10.17 -30.23 19.18
N ASP A 658 10.10 -30.10 20.52
CA ASP A 658 9.59 -28.87 21.15
C ASP A 658 10.63 -27.74 21.04
N GLN A 659 11.91 -28.09 21.17
CA GLN A 659 13.02 -27.16 20.92
C GLN A 659 13.11 -26.79 19.42
N LEU A 660 12.82 -27.72 18.50
CA LEU A 660 12.79 -27.43 17.07
C LEU A 660 11.67 -26.42 16.73
N ASN A 661 10.48 -26.61 17.31
CA ASN A 661 9.40 -25.64 17.16
C ASN A 661 9.77 -24.25 17.68
N ALA A 662 10.43 -24.20 18.84
CA ALA A 662 10.91 -22.97 19.45
C ALA A 662 11.98 -22.27 18.61
N LEU A 663 12.94 -23.05 18.05
CA LEU A 663 13.97 -22.53 17.15
C LEU A 663 13.35 -21.90 15.90
N LEU A 664 12.44 -22.62 15.24
CA LEU A 664 11.83 -22.15 13.99
C LEU A 664 10.93 -20.94 14.18
N SER A 665 10.25 -20.83 15.34
CA SER A 665 9.50 -19.60 15.66
C SER A 665 10.40 -18.36 15.79
N SER A 666 11.67 -18.55 16.16
CA SER A 666 12.66 -17.49 16.33
C SER A 666 13.23 -16.96 15.01
N VAL A 667 13.11 -17.72 13.93
CA VAL A 667 13.67 -17.40 12.61
C VAL A 667 12.89 -16.29 11.92
N ASP A 668 11.57 -16.22 12.11
CA ASP A 668 10.69 -15.22 11.46
C ASP A 668 10.04 -14.28 12.48
N PHE A 669 10.66 -14.09 13.62
CA PHE A 669 10.17 -13.19 14.65
C PHE A 669 11.11 -12.00 14.82
N GLU A 670 10.51 -10.85 15.08
CA GLU A 670 11.21 -9.63 15.48
C GLU A 670 10.41 -8.96 16.61
N ALA A 671 10.99 -8.97 17.81
CA ALA A 671 10.33 -8.36 18.95
C ALA A 671 10.40 -6.83 18.88
N ARG A 672 9.28 -6.19 19.19
CA ARG A 672 9.18 -4.74 19.33
C ARG A 672 9.90 -4.30 20.61
N LYS A 673 10.24 -3.03 20.69
CA LYS A 673 10.97 -2.43 21.83
C LYS A 673 10.35 -2.72 23.19
N ASN A 674 9.04 -2.87 23.27
CA ASN A 674 8.30 -3.06 24.53
C ASN A 674 7.84 -4.51 24.75
N ASP A 675 8.19 -5.43 23.88
CA ASP A 675 7.82 -6.84 24.03
C ASP A 675 8.69 -7.48 25.12
N VAL A 676 8.03 -8.18 26.05
CA VAL A 676 8.63 -8.82 27.22
C VAL A 676 8.33 -10.32 27.17
N PHE A 677 9.34 -11.13 27.41
CA PHE A 677 9.25 -12.58 27.49
C PHE A 677 9.92 -13.06 28.76
N LEU A 678 9.23 -13.91 29.55
CA LEU A 678 9.72 -14.40 30.84
C LEU A 678 10.63 -15.63 30.71
N ARG A 679 10.48 -16.41 29.64
CA ARG A 679 11.27 -17.62 29.38
C ARG A 679 11.84 -17.53 27.97
N THR A 680 13.17 -17.44 27.83
CA THR A 680 13.81 -17.25 26.52
C THR A 680 14.84 -18.33 26.19
N ALA A 681 15.50 -18.92 27.19
CA ALA A 681 16.53 -19.95 26.97
C ALA A 681 15.91 -21.35 27.02
N VAL A 682 15.65 -21.93 25.86
CA VAL A 682 15.08 -23.29 25.71
C VAL A 682 15.95 -24.25 24.92
N PHE A 683 16.95 -23.72 24.19
CA PHE A 683 17.97 -24.46 23.45
C PHE A 683 19.31 -23.66 23.44
N ASP A 684 20.40 -24.30 23.05
CA ASP A 684 21.68 -23.59 22.86
C ASP A 684 21.59 -22.72 21.58
N ILE A 685 21.69 -21.41 21.76
CA ILE A 685 21.65 -20.44 20.67
C ILE A 685 22.97 -20.23 19.96
N ALA A 686 24.09 -20.70 20.52
CA ALA A 686 25.42 -20.40 19.98
C ALA A 686 25.62 -20.98 18.56
N PRO A 687 25.26 -22.24 18.24
CA PRO A 687 25.42 -22.77 16.89
C PRO A 687 24.53 -22.03 15.85
N VAL A 688 23.33 -21.61 16.26
CA VAL A 688 22.42 -20.86 15.38
C VAL A 688 22.98 -19.47 15.10
N LYS A 689 23.56 -18.83 16.12
CA LYS A 689 24.20 -17.53 16.01
C LYS A 689 25.41 -17.55 15.07
N GLU A 690 26.22 -18.58 15.13
CA GLU A 690 27.35 -18.76 14.21
C GLU A 690 26.90 -18.84 12.75
N ILE A 691 25.84 -19.60 12.45
CA ILE A 691 25.24 -19.66 11.10
C ILE A 691 24.70 -18.29 10.68
N TYR A 692 24.00 -17.64 11.57
CA TYR A 692 23.43 -16.32 11.33
C TYR A 692 24.52 -15.28 11.00
N GLU A 693 25.57 -15.20 11.82
CA GLU A 693 26.70 -14.29 11.61
C GLU A 693 27.51 -14.64 10.34
N TYR A 694 27.64 -15.91 10.02
CA TYR A 694 28.25 -16.34 8.76
C TYR A 694 27.51 -15.86 7.54
N ILE A 695 26.18 -16.03 7.50
CA ILE A 695 25.34 -15.54 6.37
C ILE A 695 25.43 -14.02 6.27
N GLN A 696 25.31 -13.30 7.39
CA GLN A 696 25.42 -11.83 7.40
C GLN A 696 26.78 -11.33 6.90
N SER A 697 27.86 -12.02 7.21
CA SER A 697 29.21 -11.64 6.77
C SER A 697 29.38 -11.66 5.25
N ILE A 698 28.61 -12.47 4.54
CA ILE A 698 28.66 -12.62 3.08
C ILE A 698 27.53 -11.84 2.40
N CYS A 699 26.31 -11.96 2.92
CA CYS A 699 25.10 -11.48 2.28
C CYS A 699 24.63 -10.09 2.76
N GLY A 700 25.26 -9.56 3.83
CA GLY A 700 24.91 -8.27 4.45
C GLY A 700 23.98 -8.40 5.67
N GLU A 701 23.95 -7.36 6.50
CA GLU A 701 23.25 -7.36 7.80
C GLU A 701 21.73 -7.60 7.66
N ASP A 702 21.11 -7.10 6.59
CA ASP A 702 19.67 -7.21 6.36
C ASP A 702 19.24 -8.53 5.68
N SER A 703 20.19 -9.42 5.38
CA SER A 703 19.93 -10.64 4.60
C SER A 703 19.15 -11.72 5.36
N VAL A 704 19.32 -11.78 6.68
CA VAL A 704 18.68 -12.76 7.57
C VAL A 704 18.29 -12.12 8.90
N ARG A 705 17.21 -12.64 9.52
CA ARG A 705 16.70 -12.21 10.82
C ARG A 705 16.61 -13.39 11.77
N TYR A 706 16.85 -13.14 13.05
CA TYR A 706 16.78 -14.15 14.08
C TYR A 706 16.56 -13.49 15.45
N ASP A 707 15.47 -13.84 16.13
CA ASP A 707 15.16 -13.32 17.46
C ASP A 707 14.69 -14.44 18.40
N PRO A 708 15.58 -14.98 19.26
CA PRO A 708 15.26 -16.12 20.12
C PRO A 708 14.33 -15.79 21.29
N ARG A 709 13.95 -14.54 21.51
CA ARG A 709 13.10 -14.13 22.64
C ARG A 709 11.75 -14.83 22.64
N VAL A 710 11.19 -15.11 21.47
CA VAL A 710 9.89 -15.78 21.29
C VAL A 710 9.92 -17.28 21.56
N ALA A 711 11.11 -17.90 21.56
CA ALA A 711 11.30 -19.35 21.69
C ALA A 711 10.55 -19.97 22.87
N GLY A 712 10.56 -19.30 24.03
CA GLY A 712 9.97 -19.82 25.26
C GLY A 712 8.49 -20.03 25.21
N ILE A 713 7.73 -19.17 24.56
CA ILE A 713 6.26 -19.32 24.42
C ILE A 713 5.91 -20.45 23.45
N THR A 714 6.67 -20.58 22.34
CA THR A 714 6.45 -21.68 21.37
C THR A 714 6.85 -23.02 21.97
N TYR A 715 7.94 -23.08 22.74
CA TYR A 715 8.34 -24.27 23.47
C TYR A 715 7.26 -24.76 24.44
N ALA A 716 6.76 -23.85 25.30
CA ALA A 716 5.72 -24.17 26.25
C ALA A 716 4.41 -24.63 25.55
N TRP A 717 4.03 -23.96 24.46
CA TRP A 717 2.87 -24.35 23.66
C TRP A 717 3.07 -25.76 23.06
N SER A 718 4.21 -26.04 22.47
CA SER A 718 4.54 -27.34 21.88
C SER A 718 4.53 -28.48 22.93
N GLN A 719 4.86 -28.19 24.20
CA GLN A 719 4.77 -29.13 25.32
C GLN A 719 3.34 -29.34 25.86
N GLY A 720 2.34 -28.63 25.33
CA GLY A 720 0.95 -28.81 25.75
C GLY A 720 0.43 -27.79 26.78
N SER A 721 1.18 -26.72 27.07
CA SER A 721 0.67 -25.64 27.93
C SER A 721 -0.60 -25.03 27.35
N THR A 722 -1.50 -24.62 28.23
CA THR A 722 -2.75 -23.93 27.85
C THR A 722 -2.46 -22.51 27.35
N PHE A 723 -3.36 -21.94 26.56
CA PHE A 723 -3.21 -20.58 26.04
C PHE A 723 -3.08 -19.53 27.15
N VAL A 724 -3.78 -19.73 28.26
CA VAL A 724 -3.70 -18.86 29.46
C VAL A 724 -2.29 -18.88 30.08
N GLU A 725 -1.66 -20.07 30.13
CA GLU A 725 -0.28 -20.18 30.62
C GLU A 725 0.70 -19.50 29.68
N ILE A 726 0.49 -19.58 28.35
CA ILE A 726 1.31 -18.86 27.37
C ILE A 726 1.18 -17.34 27.54
N GLN A 727 -0.02 -16.83 27.74
CA GLN A 727 -0.27 -15.40 28.00
C GLN A 727 0.48 -14.89 29.25
N ALA A 728 0.69 -15.75 30.25
CA ALA A 728 1.49 -15.40 31.42
C ALA A 728 3.00 -15.30 31.15
N LEU A 729 3.49 -15.85 30.04
CA LEU A 729 4.92 -15.86 29.67
C LEU A 729 5.35 -14.64 28.84
N CYS A 730 4.41 -13.85 28.32
CA CYS A 730 4.74 -12.68 27.50
C CYS A 730 3.66 -11.60 27.60
N ASN A 731 3.96 -10.42 27.08
CA ASN A 731 3.00 -9.32 26.98
C ASN A 731 2.49 -9.08 25.55
N LEU A 732 2.65 -10.06 24.66
CA LEU A 732 2.10 -9.99 23.31
C LEU A 732 0.57 -10.01 23.32
N ASP A 733 -0.03 -9.38 22.30
CA ASP A 733 -1.45 -9.55 22.04
C ASP A 733 -1.77 -11.01 21.70
N GLU A 734 -2.96 -11.50 22.05
CA GLU A 734 -3.41 -12.89 21.80
C GLU A 734 -3.26 -13.28 20.33
N GLY A 735 -3.65 -12.41 19.41
CA GLY A 735 -3.53 -12.64 17.97
C GLY A 735 -2.09 -12.66 17.47
N ASP A 736 -1.16 -11.94 18.11
CA ASP A 736 0.26 -11.98 17.76
C ASP A 736 0.87 -13.34 18.18
N ILE A 737 0.48 -13.89 19.35
CA ILE A 737 0.88 -15.23 19.81
C ILE A 737 0.42 -16.30 18.79
N ILE A 738 -0.86 -16.27 18.42
CA ILE A 738 -1.41 -17.21 17.41
C ILE A 738 -0.71 -17.04 16.06
N SER A 739 -0.40 -15.80 15.67
CA SER A 739 0.32 -15.53 14.43
C SER A 739 1.72 -16.15 14.43
N VAL A 740 2.44 -16.14 15.57
CA VAL A 740 3.74 -16.83 15.71
C VAL A 740 3.57 -18.31 15.45
N PHE A 741 2.64 -18.98 16.11
CA PHE A 741 2.44 -20.42 15.94
C PHE A 741 2.05 -20.80 14.49
N ARG A 742 1.12 -20.07 13.88
CA ARG A 742 0.67 -20.32 12.49
C ARG A 742 1.78 -20.08 11.47
N ARG A 743 2.61 -19.04 11.64
CA ARG A 743 3.78 -18.82 10.77
C ARG A 743 4.81 -19.93 10.94
N THR A 744 5.01 -20.42 12.16
CA THR A 744 5.90 -21.57 12.41
C THR A 744 5.35 -22.83 11.74
N ILE A 745 4.05 -23.09 11.80
CA ILE A 745 3.41 -24.23 11.09
C ILE A 745 3.62 -24.10 9.57
N ASP A 746 3.46 -22.91 9.02
CA ASP A 746 3.66 -22.68 7.59
C ASP A 746 5.14 -22.89 7.18
N LEU A 747 6.08 -22.40 7.98
CA LEU A 747 7.51 -22.65 7.78
C LEU A 747 7.84 -24.14 7.83
N LEU A 748 7.33 -24.88 8.82
CA LEU A 748 7.46 -26.35 8.92
C LEU A 748 6.93 -27.06 7.66
N ARG A 749 5.82 -26.60 7.09
CA ARG A 749 5.25 -27.12 5.84
C ARG A 749 6.19 -26.89 4.67
N GLN A 750 6.71 -25.67 4.51
CA GLN A 750 7.67 -25.32 3.46
C GLN A 750 8.95 -26.18 3.57
N MET A 751 9.50 -26.32 4.78
CA MET A 751 10.66 -27.17 5.03
C MET A 751 10.40 -28.65 4.68
N ARG A 752 9.23 -29.17 5.03
CA ARG A 752 8.83 -30.55 4.70
C ARG A 752 8.77 -30.78 3.19
N GLU A 753 8.33 -29.79 2.41
CA GLU A 753 8.29 -29.85 0.95
C GLU A 753 9.68 -29.63 0.32
N ALA A 754 10.53 -28.83 0.96
CA ALA A 754 11.87 -28.51 0.48
C ALA A 754 12.88 -29.64 0.71
N THR A 755 12.74 -30.43 1.80
CA THR A 755 13.69 -31.51 2.12
C THR A 755 13.31 -32.84 1.44
N SER A 756 14.34 -33.59 1.01
CA SER A 756 14.22 -34.96 0.53
C SER A 756 14.37 -36.02 1.64
N ASP A 757 14.80 -35.63 2.84
CA ASP A 757 14.98 -36.52 3.97
C ASP A 757 13.63 -36.98 4.55
N SER A 758 13.35 -38.26 4.45
CA SER A 758 12.09 -38.86 4.90
C SER A 758 11.91 -38.84 6.43
N LEU A 759 13.02 -38.95 7.20
CA LEU A 759 12.98 -38.87 8.65
C LEU A 759 12.68 -37.47 9.11
N LEU A 760 13.34 -36.48 8.52
CA LEU A 760 13.07 -35.06 8.78
C LEU A 760 11.64 -34.70 8.40
N ARG A 761 11.13 -35.16 7.24
CA ARG A 761 9.73 -34.93 6.82
C ARG A 761 8.72 -35.47 7.84
N THR A 762 8.96 -36.66 8.40
CA THR A 762 8.11 -37.25 9.43
C THR A 762 8.16 -36.44 10.71
N ARG A 763 9.35 -36.03 11.12
CA ARG A 763 9.58 -35.19 12.30
C ARG A 763 8.90 -33.83 12.19
N LEU A 764 9.06 -33.14 11.05
CA LEU A 764 8.41 -31.85 10.78
C LEU A 764 6.89 -31.96 10.85
N LYS A 765 6.30 -33.09 10.37
CA LYS A 765 4.87 -33.36 10.51
C LYS A 765 4.44 -33.48 11.98
N ALA A 766 5.21 -34.16 12.80
CA ALA A 766 4.95 -34.28 14.24
C ALA A 766 5.03 -32.90 14.93
N CYS A 767 6.04 -32.09 14.58
CA CYS A 767 6.17 -30.70 15.06
C CYS A 767 4.95 -29.85 14.72
N MET A 768 4.45 -29.92 13.49
CA MET A 768 3.22 -29.22 13.08
C MET A 768 2.02 -29.62 13.94
N THR A 769 1.81 -30.91 14.17
CA THR A 769 0.68 -31.42 14.97
C THR A 769 0.71 -30.89 16.42
N LYS A 770 1.90 -30.70 17.00
CA LYS A 770 2.04 -30.14 18.35
C LYS A 770 1.64 -28.65 18.43
N LEU A 771 1.78 -27.90 17.35
CA LEU A 771 1.43 -26.48 17.30
C LEU A 771 -0.03 -26.24 16.87
N ASP A 772 -0.56 -27.10 15.97
CA ASP A 772 -1.88 -26.95 15.35
C ASP A 772 -2.97 -27.52 16.27
N ARG A 773 -3.27 -26.81 17.34
CA ARG A 773 -4.29 -27.20 18.34
C ARG A 773 -4.94 -25.97 18.97
N ASP A 774 -6.07 -26.19 19.62
CA ASP A 774 -6.81 -25.21 20.41
C ASP A 774 -6.99 -23.87 19.66
N GLU A 775 -6.60 -22.75 20.24
CA GLU A 775 -6.72 -21.41 19.65
C GLU A 775 -5.85 -21.22 18.39
N ALA A 776 -4.77 -21.99 18.24
CA ALA A 776 -3.93 -21.96 17.05
C ALA A 776 -4.48 -22.82 15.91
N ALA A 777 -5.39 -23.76 16.20
CA ALA A 777 -5.97 -24.63 15.18
C ALA A 777 -6.56 -23.80 14.02
N ILE A 778 -6.39 -24.32 12.82
CA ILE A 778 -7.00 -23.74 11.64
C ILE A 778 -8.50 -24.01 11.74
N MET A 779 -9.29 -22.93 11.91
CA MET A 779 -10.74 -23.04 11.89
C MET A 779 -11.17 -23.60 10.53
N GLU A 780 -11.96 -24.68 10.52
CA GLU A 780 -12.62 -25.14 9.30
C GLU A 780 -13.51 -24.01 8.77
N LEU A 781 -13.25 -23.61 7.52
CA LEU A 781 -13.91 -22.48 6.84
C LEU A 781 -15.32 -22.85 6.36
#